data_728a417a867b012ccb32521c426bb54d
#
_entry.id   728a417a867b012ccb32521c426bb54d
#
_cell.length_a   1.000
_cell.length_b   1.000
_cell.length_c   1.000
_cell.angle_alpha   90.00
_cell.angle_beta   90.00
_cell.angle_gamma   90.00
#
_symmetry.space_group_name_H-M   'P 1'
#
loop_
_entity.id
_entity.type
_entity.pdbx_description
1 polymer ?
#
loop_
_entity_poly.entity_id
_entity_poly.type
_entity_poly.pdbx_seq_one_letter_code
_entity_poly.pdbx_strand_id
1 'polypeptide(L)'
;MLAGPDADTIRARQLPGATLANAGAGIKIGIIDDGVDQRHPFFDPSGYTMPAGFPRGRAAYTTAKVIVARAFPPPGAAWKHAGAPYDPEESGHATHVAGIAAGNANTLANGARISGVAPRAYIGNYKALTVPTESGLGLNGNAPEIVAAIEAAVADGMDVINLSLGEPEIEPSRDLVALALDAAAAAGVVPVVAAGNDFEDFGRGSLGSPGSAADAITVGATTSGPSPAIAGFSSSGPTPLSLRLKPDVVAPGTSILSSRPDGWGLSSGTSMAAPHVAGAAALLLQRHPDWAPAQVKAALTVTARPLASADGGAGPTRSGAGLVDVSAADTPLVRPVPTGVSFGLVRADTLSTRSVTVEDAGGGAGAWNVAVELSGAPLGTRISVPPTVSVPGLLVLDLLAGAAEGEVAGAIVLRRDALSRRIPLWGRVEVPKLDVSGARTLVRPGVYAGDTRGRPALVTTYRYPEVPPGGPVTARLAGPEQVFRVRMRRPVANFGVVITQRGPGSRVEPRIVRAGDENRLTGYAALPLGQNPYVDEFGSPVPAAGALRPAPGVYEIVFDSPTAAGAGAFRFRFWMDDVTPPRATVVRRTVRRGDPVRVRVTDAGSGVDVRSIEATVDGKPVRAQLVGDEIRVSTTGLERGRHSLRLSLADYQETRNNENVTRILPNTRTMTSWITVLRP
;
A
#
# COMPACT_ATOMS: atom_id res chain seq x y z
N MET A 1 22.52 -20.30 11.37
CA MET A 1 22.82 -19.26 12.34
C MET A 1 21.63 -18.31 12.36
N LEU A 2 21.10 -17.95 13.53
CA LEU A 2 20.06 -16.94 13.66
C LEU A 2 20.66 -15.59 13.23
N ALA A 3 20.15 -14.99 12.14
CA ALA A 3 20.62 -13.70 11.67
C ALA A 3 19.85 -12.59 12.43
N GLY A 4 20.58 -11.75 13.15
CA GLY A 4 20.05 -10.48 13.68
C GLY A 4 19.80 -9.47 12.55
N PRO A 5 19.55 -8.18 12.87
CA PRO A 5 19.54 -7.13 11.85
C PRO A 5 20.80 -7.23 11.00
N ASP A 6 20.62 -7.42 9.69
CA ASP A 6 21.72 -7.84 8.81
C ASP A 6 22.41 -6.63 8.15
N ALA A 7 23.08 -5.86 8.99
CA ALA A 7 23.85 -4.69 8.59
C ALA A 7 25.06 -5.06 7.69
N ASP A 8 25.51 -6.31 7.71
CA ASP A 8 26.65 -6.77 6.90
C ASP A 8 26.21 -7.01 5.45
N THR A 9 25.03 -7.61 5.23
CA THR A 9 24.48 -7.80 3.88
C THR A 9 24.33 -6.47 3.13
N ILE A 10 23.91 -5.41 3.81
CA ILE A 10 23.81 -4.04 3.24
C ILE A 10 25.12 -3.23 3.37
N ARG A 11 26.20 -3.84 3.82
CA ARG A 11 27.53 -3.22 4.04
C ARG A 11 27.54 -1.99 4.94
N ALA A 12 26.60 -1.87 5.87
CA ALA A 12 26.55 -0.76 6.81
C ALA A 12 27.77 -0.76 7.76
N ARG A 13 28.31 -1.93 8.09
CA ARG A 13 29.52 -2.08 8.92
C ARG A 13 30.81 -1.74 8.20
N GLN A 14 30.77 -1.63 6.87
CA GLN A 14 31.92 -1.25 6.04
C GLN A 14 31.98 0.26 5.78
N LEU A 15 30.99 1.02 6.28
CA LEU A 15 30.97 2.47 6.15
C LEU A 15 32.16 3.07 6.92
N PRO A 16 33.04 3.85 6.26
CA PRO A 16 34.22 4.41 6.91
C PRO A 16 33.87 5.27 8.13
N GLY A 17 34.54 5.04 9.25
CA GLY A 17 34.32 5.80 10.48
C GLY A 17 33.03 5.46 11.27
N ALA A 18 32.14 4.62 10.72
CA ALA A 18 30.98 4.12 11.46
C ALA A 18 31.37 2.89 12.27
N THR A 19 31.38 3.00 13.58
CA THR A 19 31.61 1.89 14.51
C THR A 19 30.32 1.60 15.29
N LEU A 20 30.22 0.44 15.90
CA LEU A 20 29.06 0.13 16.76
C LEU A 20 28.90 1.13 17.95
N ALA A 21 29.98 1.82 18.32
CA ALA A 21 29.96 2.79 19.39
C ALA A 21 29.39 4.16 18.99
N ASN A 22 29.38 4.50 17.69
CA ASN A 22 28.97 5.80 17.20
C ASN A 22 27.93 5.78 16.06
N ALA A 23 27.69 4.64 15.43
CA ALA A 23 26.83 4.53 14.25
C ALA A 23 25.39 5.04 14.53
N GLY A 24 25.00 6.13 13.86
CA GLY A 24 23.72 6.81 14.02
C GLY A 24 23.64 7.81 15.17
N ALA A 25 24.77 8.13 15.84
CA ALA A 25 24.77 9.09 16.94
C ALA A 25 24.22 10.47 16.54
N GLY A 26 23.30 11.00 17.32
CA GLY A 26 22.65 12.29 17.09
C GLY A 26 21.42 12.22 16.18
N ILE A 27 21.25 11.17 15.41
CA ILE A 27 20.12 11.00 14.46
C ILE A 27 18.89 10.43 15.18
N LYS A 28 17.71 10.87 14.77
CA LYS A 28 16.41 10.52 15.33
C LYS A 28 15.56 9.77 14.27
N ILE A 29 15.17 8.53 14.57
CA ILE A 29 14.34 7.71 13.70
C ILE A 29 12.95 7.59 14.32
N GLY A 30 11.92 8.13 13.64
CA GLY A 30 10.52 7.96 13.99
C GLY A 30 9.96 6.65 13.46
N ILE A 31 9.37 5.84 14.33
CA ILE A 31 8.67 4.60 13.97
C ILE A 31 7.17 4.88 14.03
N ILE A 32 6.52 4.89 12.89
CA ILE A 32 5.07 5.11 12.74
C ILE A 32 4.42 3.75 12.50
N ASP A 33 3.81 3.17 13.56
CA ASP A 33 3.41 1.77 13.57
C ASP A 33 2.45 1.47 14.75
N ASP A 34 2.47 0.25 15.32
CA ASP A 34 1.59 -0.22 16.39
C ASP A 34 2.07 0.11 17.83
N GLY A 35 3.24 0.72 17.98
CA GLY A 35 3.79 1.14 19.28
C GLY A 35 5.00 0.34 19.76
N VAL A 36 6.03 1.06 20.23
CA VAL A 36 7.32 0.51 20.68
C VAL A 36 7.32 0.29 22.19
N ASP A 37 7.71 -0.90 22.65
CA ASP A 37 8.02 -1.16 24.08
C ASP A 37 9.40 -0.57 24.43
N GLN A 38 9.41 0.62 24.99
CA GLN A 38 10.62 1.32 25.40
C GLN A 38 11.41 0.63 26.54
N ARG A 39 10.82 -0.37 27.20
CA ARG A 39 11.46 -1.10 28.32
C ARG A 39 12.26 -2.31 27.83
N HIS A 40 12.13 -2.67 26.55
CA HIS A 40 12.83 -3.83 26.01
C HIS A 40 14.36 -3.65 26.14
N PRO A 41 15.14 -4.66 26.54
CA PRO A 41 16.59 -4.56 26.73
C PRO A 41 17.37 -4.06 25.50
N PHE A 42 16.81 -4.25 24.30
CA PHE A 42 17.40 -3.73 23.05
C PHE A 42 17.38 -2.19 22.96
N PHE A 43 16.62 -1.54 23.86
CA PHE A 43 16.49 -0.08 23.97
C PHE A 43 16.95 0.43 25.33
N ASP A 44 17.84 -0.29 26.03
CA ASP A 44 18.42 0.16 27.28
C ASP A 44 18.97 1.58 27.14
N PRO A 45 18.51 2.55 27.93
CA PRO A 45 18.93 3.94 27.82
C PRO A 45 20.34 4.22 28.37
N SER A 46 21.01 3.23 28.92
CA SER A 46 22.36 3.40 29.49
C SER A 46 23.34 3.92 28.44
N GLY A 47 24.04 4.99 28.76
CA GLY A 47 25.00 5.64 27.86
C GLY A 47 24.34 6.53 26.77
N TYR A 48 23.07 6.88 26.94
CA TYR A 48 22.39 7.92 26.17
C TYR A 48 22.11 9.12 27.03
N THR A 49 22.15 10.30 26.40
CA THR A 49 21.71 11.56 27.03
C THR A 49 20.46 12.03 26.30
N MET A 50 19.43 12.39 27.06
CA MET A 50 18.21 12.96 26.47
C MET A 50 18.54 14.20 25.65
N PRO A 51 18.19 14.31 24.36
CA PRO A 51 18.47 15.50 23.56
C PRO A 51 17.69 16.72 24.08
N ALA A 52 18.22 17.92 23.83
CA ALA A 52 17.54 19.16 24.20
C ALA A 52 16.15 19.24 23.50
N GLY A 53 15.12 19.66 24.26
CA GLY A 53 13.74 19.74 23.78
C GLY A 53 12.95 18.42 23.83
N PHE A 54 13.54 17.35 24.35
CA PHE A 54 12.90 16.06 24.63
C PHE A 54 12.85 15.76 26.13
N PRO A 55 11.99 14.83 26.62
CA PRO A 55 11.11 13.98 25.82
C PRO A 55 9.88 14.70 25.28
N ARG A 56 9.26 14.16 24.22
CA ARG A 56 8.00 14.64 23.68
C ARG A 56 6.89 13.60 23.80
N GLY A 57 5.63 14.07 23.87
CA GLY A 57 4.47 13.20 24.08
C GLY A 57 4.33 12.73 25.52
N ARG A 58 4.02 11.45 25.74
CA ARG A 58 3.80 10.87 27.08
C ARG A 58 5.11 10.42 27.72
N ALA A 59 5.63 11.21 28.65
CA ALA A 59 6.91 10.97 29.32
C ALA A 59 7.04 9.58 29.98
N ALA A 60 5.94 9.00 30.48
CA ALA A 60 5.94 7.66 31.08
C ALA A 60 6.30 6.51 30.11
N TYR A 61 6.25 6.78 28.80
CA TYR A 61 6.60 5.84 27.74
C TYR A 61 7.89 6.23 27.01
N THR A 62 8.70 7.12 27.60
CA THR A 62 9.97 7.57 27.04
C THR A 62 11.16 7.19 27.91
N THR A 63 12.33 7.12 27.30
CA THR A 63 13.63 6.93 27.92
C THR A 63 14.66 7.84 27.21
N ALA A 64 15.91 7.87 27.65
CA ALA A 64 16.95 8.58 26.91
C ALA A 64 17.27 7.94 25.54
N LYS A 65 16.77 6.74 25.23
CA LYS A 65 16.85 6.07 23.92
C LYS A 65 15.58 6.27 23.10
N VAL A 66 14.41 6.08 23.71
CA VAL A 66 13.09 6.31 23.08
C VAL A 66 12.59 7.67 23.55
N ILE A 67 12.87 8.70 22.76
CA ILE A 67 12.75 10.11 23.16
C ILE A 67 11.39 10.75 22.89
N VAL A 68 10.53 10.07 22.10
CA VAL A 68 9.14 10.47 21.81
C VAL A 68 8.22 9.29 22.06
N ALA A 69 7.01 9.56 22.58
CA ALA A 69 5.95 8.55 22.69
C ALA A 69 4.57 9.21 22.51
N ARG A 70 3.94 8.94 21.36
CA ARG A 70 2.62 9.46 20.97
C ARG A 70 1.71 8.35 20.51
N ALA A 71 0.38 8.57 20.60
CA ALA A 71 -0.64 7.68 20.04
C ALA A 71 -1.71 8.53 19.35
N PHE A 72 -2.24 8.02 18.24
CA PHE A 72 -3.20 8.69 17.37
C PHE A 72 -4.45 7.81 17.17
N PRO A 73 -5.30 7.67 18.20
CA PRO A 73 -6.55 6.93 18.06
C PRO A 73 -7.57 7.73 17.25
N PRO A 74 -8.41 7.06 16.44
CA PRO A 74 -9.54 7.72 15.80
C PRO A 74 -10.56 8.18 16.84
N PRO A 75 -11.37 9.20 16.52
CA PRO A 75 -12.43 9.67 17.40
C PRO A 75 -13.39 8.53 17.79
N GLY A 76 -13.62 8.34 19.09
CA GLY A 76 -14.53 7.33 19.58
C GLY A 76 -13.98 5.89 19.57
N ALA A 77 -12.67 5.70 19.40
CA ALA A 77 -12.04 4.38 19.50
C ALA A 77 -12.45 3.65 20.78
N ALA A 78 -13.02 2.44 20.61
CA ALA A 78 -13.52 1.63 21.72
C ALA A 78 -12.42 0.78 22.38
N TRP A 79 -11.29 0.62 21.75
CA TRP A 79 -10.18 -0.19 22.27
C TRP A 79 -9.50 0.49 23.46
N LYS A 80 -9.35 -0.24 24.55
CA LYS A 80 -8.85 0.29 25.84
C LYS A 80 -7.43 0.89 25.77
N HIS A 81 -6.59 0.38 24.86
CA HIS A 81 -5.21 0.82 24.67
C HIS A 81 -5.00 1.74 23.45
N ALA A 82 -6.07 2.10 22.74
CA ALA A 82 -5.96 2.93 21.53
C ALA A 82 -5.19 4.23 21.77
N GLY A 83 -5.43 4.91 22.89
CA GLY A 83 -4.75 6.14 23.25
C GLY A 83 -3.39 5.95 23.95
N ALA A 84 -2.91 4.74 24.24
CA ALA A 84 -1.62 4.49 24.84
C ALA A 84 -0.54 4.34 23.75
N PRO A 85 0.66 4.95 23.91
CA PRO A 85 1.76 4.81 22.94
C PRO A 85 2.30 3.39 22.77
N TYR A 86 2.01 2.51 23.70
CA TYR A 86 2.31 1.10 23.67
C TYR A 86 1.10 0.31 24.17
N ASP A 87 0.77 -0.75 23.47
CA ASP A 87 -0.32 -1.68 23.81
C ASP A 87 0.30 -3.02 24.23
N PRO A 88 0.17 -3.43 25.50
CA PRO A 88 0.78 -4.66 25.99
C PRO A 88 0.11 -5.94 25.43
N GLU A 89 -1.03 -5.82 24.78
CA GLU A 89 -1.78 -6.97 24.24
C GLU A 89 -1.55 -7.17 22.75
N GLU A 90 -1.38 -6.05 21.98
CA GLU A 90 -1.36 -6.11 20.52
C GLU A 90 -0.10 -5.49 19.89
N SER A 91 0.59 -4.54 20.57
CA SER A 91 1.79 -3.92 20.01
C SER A 91 2.99 -4.87 20.04
N GLY A 92 3.41 -5.33 18.89
CA GLY A 92 4.58 -6.23 18.78
C GLY A 92 5.44 -5.97 17.56
N HIS A 93 4.81 -5.42 16.52
CA HIS A 93 5.45 -5.19 15.24
C HIS A 93 6.43 -4.01 15.30
N ALA A 94 6.00 -2.84 15.82
CA ALA A 94 6.86 -1.66 15.95
C ALA A 94 8.11 -1.91 16.79
N THR A 95 7.99 -2.70 17.88
CA THR A 95 9.11 -3.07 18.72
C THR A 95 10.18 -3.82 17.93
N HIS A 96 9.75 -4.76 17.06
CA HIS A 96 10.64 -5.51 16.18
C HIS A 96 11.32 -4.60 15.13
N VAL A 97 10.53 -3.75 14.48
CA VAL A 97 10.98 -2.76 13.48
C VAL A 97 12.00 -1.78 14.07
N ALA A 98 11.71 -1.20 15.24
CA ALA A 98 12.60 -0.28 15.95
C ALA A 98 13.95 -0.93 16.29
N GLY A 99 13.92 -2.22 16.68
CA GLY A 99 15.13 -2.98 16.97
C GLY A 99 16.03 -3.16 15.76
N ILE A 100 15.44 -3.41 14.58
CA ILE A 100 16.22 -3.51 13.32
C ILE A 100 16.87 -2.18 12.99
N ALA A 101 16.13 -1.07 13.06
CA ALA A 101 16.64 0.24 12.71
C ALA A 101 17.73 0.72 13.69
N ALA A 102 17.45 0.63 15.00
CA ALA A 102 18.21 1.33 16.02
C ALA A 102 18.45 0.56 17.34
N GLY A 103 18.25 -0.75 17.39
CA GLY A 103 18.55 -1.55 18.57
C GLY A 103 20.01 -1.41 19.02
N ASN A 104 20.24 -1.39 20.33
CA ASN A 104 21.55 -1.13 20.92
C ASN A 104 22.61 -2.16 20.45
N ALA A 105 23.85 -1.69 20.36
CA ALA A 105 24.97 -2.52 19.91
C ALA A 105 25.26 -3.70 20.84
N ASN A 106 25.60 -4.86 20.24
CA ASN A 106 26.08 -6.05 20.95
C ASN A 106 25.12 -6.60 22.01
N THR A 107 23.80 -6.38 21.88
CA THR A 107 22.81 -6.91 22.82
C THR A 107 22.66 -8.41 22.66
N LEU A 108 22.61 -9.15 23.77
CA LEU A 108 22.46 -10.60 23.76
C LEU A 108 20.99 -10.96 23.49
N ALA A 109 20.74 -11.67 22.39
CA ALA A 109 19.42 -12.14 21.94
C ALA A 109 19.49 -13.63 21.62
N ASN A 110 18.75 -14.47 22.36
CA ASN A 110 18.70 -15.93 22.12
C ASN A 110 20.08 -16.57 21.91
N GLY A 111 21.08 -16.15 22.70
CA GLY A 111 22.45 -16.66 22.61
C GLY A 111 23.33 -16.03 21.52
N ALA A 112 22.81 -15.16 20.67
CA ALA A 112 23.56 -14.38 19.68
C ALA A 112 23.70 -12.91 20.11
N ARG A 113 24.80 -12.26 19.74
CA ARG A 113 24.92 -10.80 19.88
C ARG A 113 24.42 -10.13 18.64
N ILE A 114 23.41 -9.29 18.78
CA ILE A 114 22.82 -8.52 17.67
C ILE A 114 22.92 -7.01 17.90
N SER A 115 22.78 -6.24 16.84
CA SER A 115 22.78 -4.79 16.86
C SER A 115 21.87 -4.26 15.78
N GLY A 116 21.11 -3.23 16.02
CA GLY A 116 20.42 -2.49 14.96
C GLY A 116 21.41 -1.93 13.93
N VAL A 117 20.90 -1.44 12.80
CA VAL A 117 21.73 -0.88 11.73
C VAL A 117 22.41 0.42 12.22
N ALA A 118 21.66 1.30 12.87
CA ALA A 118 22.13 2.55 13.47
C ALA A 118 21.97 2.51 15.01
N PRO A 119 22.79 1.72 15.72
CA PRO A 119 22.55 1.41 17.14
C PRO A 119 22.62 2.61 18.08
N ARG A 120 23.21 3.72 17.67
CA ARG A 120 23.31 4.95 18.48
C ARG A 120 22.24 6.00 18.12
N ALA A 121 21.37 5.73 17.13
CA ALA A 121 20.26 6.61 16.82
C ALA A 121 19.22 6.62 17.95
N TYR A 122 18.53 7.75 18.11
CA TYR A 122 17.35 7.88 18.97
C TYR A 122 16.10 7.33 18.27
N ILE A 123 15.12 6.93 19.06
CA ILE A 123 13.83 6.39 18.56
C ILE A 123 12.70 7.34 18.95
N GLY A 124 11.87 7.73 17.98
CA GLY A 124 10.55 8.29 18.18
C GLY A 124 9.48 7.22 18.00
N ASN A 125 8.59 7.07 18.97
CA ASN A 125 7.47 6.13 18.93
C ASN A 125 6.16 6.87 18.61
N TYR A 126 5.57 6.61 17.43
CA TYR A 126 4.32 7.21 16.93
C TYR A 126 3.32 6.10 16.63
N LYS A 127 2.51 5.72 17.63
CA LYS A 127 1.50 4.69 17.48
C LYS A 127 0.31 5.23 16.68
N ALA A 128 0.26 4.92 15.38
CA ALA A 128 -0.83 5.26 14.48
C ALA A 128 -1.78 4.08 14.23
N LEU A 129 -1.29 2.84 14.39
CA LEU A 129 -2.11 1.65 14.33
C LEU A 129 -2.70 1.40 15.73
N THR A 130 -4.00 1.66 15.89
CA THR A 130 -4.67 1.75 17.20
C THR A 130 -5.98 0.98 17.29
N VAL A 131 -6.40 0.33 16.21
CA VAL A 131 -7.66 -0.39 16.11
C VAL A 131 -7.37 -1.88 15.90
N PRO A 132 -7.81 -2.77 16.82
CA PRO A 132 -7.61 -4.21 16.65
C PRO A 132 -8.20 -4.72 15.35
N THR A 133 -7.48 -5.62 14.68
CA THR A 133 -7.96 -6.32 13.48
C THR A 133 -9.13 -7.24 13.81
N GLU A 134 -9.95 -7.59 12.82
CA GLU A 134 -11.03 -8.56 13.01
C GLU A 134 -10.52 -9.97 13.35
N SER A 135 -9.35 -10.32 12.84
CA SER A 135 -8.69 -11.58 13.15
C SER A 135 -8.21 -11.67 14.61
N GLY A 136 -8.20 -10.54 15.34
CA GLY A 136 -7.65 -10.46 16.70
C GLY A 136 -6.12 -10.56 16.74
N LEU A 137 -5.46 -10.34 15.61
CA LEU A 137 -3.99 -10.36 15.50
C LEU A 137 -3.50 -8.99 14.98
N GLY A 138 -2.92 -8.20 15.88
CA GLY A 138 -2.34 -6.90 15.56
C GLY A 138 -3.35 -5.76 15.45
N LEU A 139 -2.84 -4.60 15.06
CA LEU A 139 -3.58 -3.34 14.99
C LEU A 139 -3.57 -2.77 13.57
N ASN A 140 -4.69 -2.17 13.18
CA ASN A 140 -4.85 -1.34 11.99
C ASN A 140 -4.92 0.15 12.34
N GLY A 141 -4.83 1.01 11.33
CA GLY A 141 -4.99 2.46 11.44
C GLY A 141 -5.65 3.03 10.19
N ASN A 142 -6.21 4.23 10.31
CA ASN A 142 -6.77 4.95 9.16
C ASN A 142 -5.81 6.01 8.64
N ALA A 143 -5.97 6.42 7.40
CA ALA A 143 -5.13 7.44 6.76
C ALA A 143 -5.06 8.76 7.57
N PRO A 144 -6.13 9.33 8.15
CA PRO A 144 -6.03 10.57 8.94
C PRO A 144 -5.11 10.45 10.16
N GLU A 145 -5.15 9.34 10.90
CA GLU A 145 -4.34 9.10 12.08
C GLU A 145 -2.87 8.86 11.71
N ILE A 146 -2.63 8.17 10.59
CA ILE A 146 -1.27 7.96 10.05
C ILE A 146 -0.68 9.32 9.60
N VAL A 147 -1.45 10.15 8.91
CA VAL A 147 -1.04 11.51 8.51
C VAL A 147 -0.69 12.36 9.74
N ALA A 148 -1.55 12.35 10.77
CA ALA A 148 -1.29 13.08 12.01
C ALA A 148 0.01 12.60 12.71
N ALA A 149 0.33 11.31 12.62
CA ALA A 149 1.57 10.76 13.14
C ALA A 149 2.80 11.23 12.33
N ILE A 150 2.70 11.27 10.99
CA ILE A 150 3.75 11.81 10.10
C ILE A 150 4.00 13.28 10.41
N GLU A 151 2.95 14.11 10.49
CA GLU A 151 3.04 15.53 10.81
C GLU A 151 3.68 15.75 12.20
N ALA A 152 3.29 14.94 13.19
CA ALA A 152 3.88 15.01 14.52
C ALA A 152 5.37 14.62 14.52
N ALA A 153 5.77 13.62 13.72
CA ALA A 153 7.18 13.23 13.61
C ALA A 153 8.03 14.33 12.96
N VAL A 154 7.52 15.00 11.94
CA VAL A 154 8.16 16.19 11.33
C VAL A 154 8.27 17.32 12.36
N ALA A 155 7.18 17.65 13.06
CA ALA A 155 7.15 18.71 14.07
C ALA A 155 8.04 18.42 15.30
N ASP A 156 8.22 17.16 15.65
CA ASP A 156 9.13 16.72 16.71
C ASP A 156 10.61 16.73 16.26
N GLY A 157 10.87 16.94 14.96
CA GLY A 157 12.22 17.03 14.40
C GLY A 157 12.90 15.67 14.24
N MET A 158 12.16 14.64 13.81
CA MET A 158 12.76 13.38 13.38
C MET A 158 13.53 13.59 12.07
N ASP A 159 14.66 12.89 11.93
CA ASP A 159 15.50 12.98 10.72
C ASP A 159 15.09 11.92 9.67
N VAL A 160 14.62 10.78 10.15
CA VAL A 160 14.11 9.67 9.34
C VAL A 160 12.78 9.20 9.91
N ILE A 161 11.83 8.82 9.08
CA ILE A 161 10.61 8.12 9.51
C ILE A 161 10.49 6.78 8.78
N ASN A 162 10.09 5.74 9.52
CA ASN A 162 9.86 4.40 8.98
C ASN A 162 8.38 4.03 9.10
N LEU A 163 7.78 3.64 7.98
CA LEU A 163 6.42 3.11 7.91
C LEU A 163 6.47 1.68 7.37
N SER A 164 6.32 0.71 8.26
CA SER A 164 6.24 -0.72 7.90
C SER A 164 4.79 -1.18 7.80
N LEU A 165 3.98 -0.44 7.04
CA LEU A 165 2.55 -0.65 6.85
C LEU A 165 2.19 -0.42 5.38
N GLY A 166 1.01 -0.87 4.95
CA GLY A 166 0.56 -0.66 3.58
C GLY A 166 -0.88 -1.10 3.35
N GLU A 167 -1.42 -0.61 2.24
CA GLU A 167 -2.71 -0.94 1.66
C GLU A 167 -2.60 -0.90 0.14
N PRO A 168 -3.56 -1.41 -0.65
CA PRO A 168 -3.54 -1.26 -2.10
C PRO A 168 -3.52 0.20 -2.53
N GLU A 169 -2.84 0.46 -3.66
CA GLU A 169 -2.71 1.82 -4.16
C GLU A 169 -4.07 2.45 -4.46
N ILE A 170 -4.28 3.64 -3.94
CA ILE A 170 -5.30 4.58 -4.40
C ILE A 170 -4.65 5.64 -5.30
N GLU A 171 -5.43 6.53 -5.95
CA GLU A 171 -4.87 7.59 -6.80
C GLU A 171 -3.87 8.44 -6.02
N PRO A 172 -2.54 8.37 -6.29
CA PRO A 172 -1.52 8.98 -5.43
C PRO A 172 -1.64 10.49 -5.26
N SER A 173 -2.19 11.19 -6.27
CA SER A 173 -2.45 12.63 -6.16
C SER A 173 -3.54 12.98 -5.13
N ARG A 174 -4.22 12.00 -4.59
CA ARG A 174 -5.30 12.12 -3.62
C ARG A 174 -5.14 11.19 -2.41
N ASP A 175 -4.08 10.41 -2.40
CA ASP A 175 -3.69 9.57 -1.28
C ASP A 175 -3.07 10.44 -0.18
N LEU A 176 -3.77 10.57 0.96
CA LEU A 176 -3.36 11.45 2.04
C LEU A 176 -2.02 11.03 2.66
N VAL A 177 -1.77 9.71 2.77
CA VAL A 177 -0.53 9.20 3.37
C VAL A 177 0.65 9.40 2.42
N ALA A 178 0.47 9.10 1.13
CA ALA A 178 1.51 9.35 0.14
C ALA A 178 1.86 10.84 0.03
N LEU A 179 0.85 11.73 0.03
CA LEU A 179 1.05 13.19 0.03
C LEU A 179 1.75 13.68 1.31
N ALA A 180 1.43 13.12 2.47
CA ALA A 180 2.08 13.48 3.73
C ALA A 180 3.56 13.05 3.76
N LEU A 181 3.89 11.90 3.16
CA LEU A 181 5.28 11.44 3.03
C LEU A 181 6.09 12.32 2.08
N ASP A 182 5.52 12.69 0.93
CA ASP A 182 6.16 13.62 -0.01
C ASP A 182 6.36 15.00 0.65
N ALA A 183 5.39 15.47 1.47
CA ALA A 183 5.52 16.69 2.27
C ALA A 183 6.58 16.57 3.38
N ALA A 184 6.70 15.42 4.04
CA ALA A 184 7.75 15.16 5.04
C ALA A 184 9.15 15.19 4.38
N ALA A 185 9.28 14.61 3.18
CA ALA A 185 10.53 14.68 2.41
C ALA A 185 10.87 16.14 2.04
N ALA A 186 9.89 16.92 1.59
CA ALA A 186 10.07 18.35 1.31
C ALA A 186 10.44 19.16 2.58
N ALA A 187 10.01 18.72 3.77
CA ALA A 187 10.37 19.31 5.06
C ALA A 187 11.75 18.86 5.59
N GLY A 188 12.47 17.98 4.87
CA GLY A 188 13.82 17.52 5.23
C GLY A 188 13.87 16.20 6.00
N VAL A 189 12.76 15.51 6.19
CA VAL A 189 12.69 14.21 6.85
C VAL A 189 12.74 13.10 5.81
N VAL A 190 13.59 12.08 5.97
CA VAL A 190 13.70 10.95 5.03
C VAL A 190 12.59 9.92 5.31
N PRO A 191 11.58 9.76 4.44
CA PRO A 191 10.56 8.74 4.61
C PRO A 191 11.01 7.41 3.99
N VAL A 192 10.91 6.32 4.77
CA VAL A 192 11.22 4.95 4.35
C VAL A 192 10.00 4.08 4.55
N VAL A 193 9.59 3.35 3.51
CA VAL A 193 8.32 2.62 3.47
C VAL A 193 8.51 1.20 2.98
N ALA A 194 7.79 0.25 3.57
CA ALA A 194 7.73 -1.12 3.09
C ALA A 194 6.98 -1.22 1.74
N ALA A 195 7.41 -2.13 0.86
CA ALA A 195 6.80 -2.33 -0.45
C ALA A 195 5.48 -3.15 -0.42
N GLY A 196 5.24 -3.91 0.66
CA GLY A 196 4.14 -4.87 0.77
C GLY A 196 4.59 -6.33 0.59
N ASN A 197 3.72 -7.28 0.92
CA ASN A 197 4.03 -8.71 0.98
C ASN A 197 3.12 -9.58 0.09
N ASP A 198 2.58 -9.00 -0.98
CA ASP A 198 1.43 -9.54 -1.70
C ASP A 198 1.79 -10.15 -3.07
N PHE A 199 3.08 -10.36 -3.36
CA PHE A 199 3.49 -10.84 -4.68
C PHE A 199 3.03 -12.27 -4.98
N GLU A 200 3.05 -13.16 -4.00
CA GLU A 200 2.63 -14.55 -4.19
C GLU A 200 1.15 -14.66 -4.53
N ASP A 201 0.33 -13.73 -4.02
CA ASP A 201 -1.10 -13.70 -4.25
C ASP A 201 -1.49 -12.91 -5.52
N PHE A 202 -0.84 -11.78 -5.79
CA PHE A 202 -1.24 -10.83 -6.83
C PHE A 202 -0.20 -10.56 -7.92
N GLY A 203 1.02 -11.04 -7.77
CA GLY A 203 2.07 -10.91 -8.79
C GLY A 203 2.52 -9.46 -8.99
N ARG A 204 2.70 -9.07 -10.26
CA ARG A 204 3.10 -7.72 -10.63
C ARG A 204 1.98 -6.71 -10.40
N GLY A 205 2.36 -5.50 -9.97
CA GLY A 205 1.40 -4.49 -9.57
C GLY A 205 0.82 -4.71 -8.18
N SER A 206 1.43 -5.57 -7.36
CA SER A 206 1.05 -5.79 -5.96
C SER A 206 1.58 -4.73 -4.99
N LEU A 207 2.45 -3.83 -5.45
CA LEU A 207 2.98 -2.75 -4.62
C LEU A 207 1.93 -1.66 -4.41
N GLY A 208 1.59 -1.37 -3.17
CA GLY A 208 0.50 -0.49 -2.79
C GLY A 208 0.93 0.87 -2.22
N SER A 209 -0.01 1.51 -1.56
CA SER A 209 0.16 2.72 -0.75
C SER A 209 0.66 2.34 0.66
N PRO A 210 1.48 3.17 1.32
CA PRO A 210 2.08 4.40 0.83
C PRO A 210 3.40 4.18 0.07
N GLY A 211 3.75 2.93 -0.30
CA GLY A 211 4.93 2.61 -1.11
C GLY A 211 4.93 3.30 -2.48
N SER A 212 3.78 3.75 -2.94
CA SER A 212 3.60 4.55 -4.16
C SER A 212 4.06 6.00 -4.05
N ALA A 213 4.35 6.53 -2.84
CA ALA A 213 4.81 7.90 -2.65
C ALA A 213 6.09 8.19 -3.46
N ALA A 214 6.15 9.38 -4.09
CA ALA A 214 7.22 9.70 -5.04
C ALA A 214 8.57 9.85 -4.33
N ASP A 215 8.58 10.58 -3.24
CA ASP A 215 9.80 10.98 -2.54
C ASP A 215 10.20 10.03 -1.41
N ALA A 216 9.31 9.11 -1.00
CA ALA A 216 9.65 8.04 -0.07
C ALA A 216 10.60 7.01 -0.71
N ILE A 217 11.47 6.42 0.12
CA ILE A 217 12.30 5.28 -0.23
C ILE A 217 11.50 4.00 0.03
N THR A 218 11.03 3.36 -1.03
CA THR A 218 10.23 2.14 -0.95
C THR A 218 11.12 0.92 -1.01
N VAL A 219 10.97 0.01 -0.05
CA VAL A 219 11.90 -1.08 0.20
C VAL A 219 11.24 -2.44 0.03
N GLY A 220 11.75 -3.22 -0.91
CA GLY A 220 11.43 -4.64 -1.06
C GLY A 220 12.31 -5.54 -0.18
N ALA A 221 11.91 -6.79 -0.01
CA ALA A 221 12.59 -7.75 0.86
C ALA A 221 13.46 -8.76 0.11
N THR A 222 14.62 -9.08 0.71
CA THR A 222 15.50 -10.19 0.28
C THR A 222 15.75 -11.16 1.44
N THR A 223 16.29 -12.32 1.08
CA THR A 223 16.99 -13.17 2.07
C THR A 223 18.28 -12.49 2.54
N SER A 224 18.81 -12.95 3.66
CA SER A 224 20.09 -12.50 4.22
C SER A 224 21.27 -13.30 3.65
N GLY A 225 22.50 -12.79 3.84
CA GLY A 225 23.74 -13.51 3.58
C GLY A 225 24.48 -13.08 2.30
N PRO A 226 25.47 -13.86 1.85
CA PRO A 226 26.39 -13.46 0.78
C PRO A 226 25.78 -13.44 -0.63
N SER A 227 24.70 -14.19 -0.84
CA SER A 227 23.97 -14.28 -2.12
C SER A 227 22.48 -14.09 -1.90
N PRO A 228 22.05 -12.87 -1.53
CA PRO A 228 20.65 -12.62 -1.24
C PRO A 228 19.79 -12.71 -2.51
N ALA A 229 18.61 -13.30 -2.37
CA ALA A 229 17.58 -13.38 -3.40
C ALA A 229 16.34 -12.59 -2.96
N ILE A 230 15.52 -12.16 -3.92
CA ILE A 230 14.23 -11.52 -3.62
C ILE A 230 13.34 -12.50 -2.85
N ALA A 231 12.75 -12.07 -1.77
CA ALA A 231 11.77 -12.87 -1.02
C ALA A 231 10.52 -13.10 -1.88
N GLY A 232 9.98 -14.33 -1.87
CA GLY A 232 8.83 -14.71 -2.69
C GLY A 232 7.64 -13.78 -2.49
N PHE A 233 7.33 -13.44 -1.26
CA PHE A 233 6.23 -12.56 -0.87
C PHE A 233 6.42 -11.08 -1.25
N SER A 234 7.67 -10.59 -1.41
CA SER A 234 7.93 -9.14 -1.59
C SER A 234 7.16 -8.57 -2.77
N SER A 235 6.31 -7.58 -2.52
CA SER A 235 5.47 -6.96 -3.54
C SER A 235 6.27 -6.38 -4.70
N SER A 236 5.66 -6.38 -5.87
CA SER A 236 6.25 -5.96 -7.14
C SER A 236 5.56 -4.72 -7.69
N GLY A 237 6.35 -3.80 -8.19
CA GLY A 237 5.86 -2.78 -9.11
C GLY A 237 5.57 -3.31 -10.53
N PRO A 238 5.25 -2.40 -11.49
CA PRO A 238 5.03 -1.00 -11.22
C PRO A 238 3.83 -0.80 -10.28
N THR A 239 3.73 0.37 -9.68
CA THR A 239 2.51 0.68 -8.94
C THR A 239 1.29 0.62 -9.87
N PRO A 240 0.17 0.01 -9.47
CA PRO A 240 -0.92 -0.34 -10.40
C PRO A 240 -1.62 0.87 -11.03
N LEU A 241 -1.73 1.99 -10.32
CA LEU A 241 -2.39 3.20 -10.82
C LEU A 241 -1.42 4.23 -11.36
N SER A 242 -0.42 4.57 -10.58
CA SER A 242 0.54 5.63 -10.94
C SER A 242 1.60 5.17 -11.91
N LEU A 243 1.78 3.84 -12.11
CA LEU A 243 2.77 3.23 -12.99
C LEU A 243 4.20 3.69 -12.67
N ARG A 244 4.47 3.99 -11.41
CA ARG A 244 5.81 4.33 -10.93
C ARG A 244 6.65 3.07 -10.85
N LEU A 245 7.93 3.20 -11.19
CA LEU A 245 8.89 2.14 -10.98
C LEU A 245 9.25 2.10 -9.49
N LYS A 246 8.76 1.08 -8.82
CA LYS A 246 8.96 0.75 -7.40
C LYS A 246 9.12 -0.77 -7.26
N PRO A 247 9.75 -1.28 -6.17
CA PRO A 247 10.41 -0.54 -5.09
C PRO A 247 11.61 0.26 -5.58
N ASP A 248 12.15 1.17 -4.76
CA ASP A 248 13.38 1.91 -5.09
C ASP A 248 14.62 1.02 -4.90
N VAL A 249 14.64 0.28 -3.80
CA VAL A 249 15.74 -0.62 -3.40
C VAL A 249 15.20 -1.85 -2.68
N VAL A 250 16.07 -2.81 -2.40
CA VAL A 250 15.76 -3.95 -1.54
C VAL A 250 16.77 -4.09 -0.40
N ALA A 251 16.34 -4.74 0.68
CA ALA A 251 17.15 -5.02 1.86
C ALA A 251 16.73 -6.34 2.52
N PRO A 252 17.52 -6.92 3.45
CA PRO A 252 17.16 -8.14 4.15
C PRO A 252 15.81 -8.04 4.87
N GLY A 253 14.91 -8.99 4.60
CA GLY A 253 13.56 -8.99 5.16
C GLY A 253 13.05 -10.40 5.48
N THR A 254 13.88 -11.43 5.43
CA THR A 254 13.47 -12.83 5.71
C THR A 254 14.15 -13.34 6.95
N SER A 255 13.35 -13.86 7.90
CA SER A 255 13.81 -14.48 9.15
C SER A 255 14.76 -13.58 9.97
N ILE A 256 14.42 -12.32 10.11
CA ILE A 256 15.20 -11.35 10.86
C ILE A 256 14.92 -11.47 12.35
N LEU A 257 15.96 -11.69 13.17
CA LEU A 257 15.87 -11.71 14.62
C LEU A 257 15.90 -10.29 15.18
N SER A 258 14.88 -9.90 15.93
CA SER A 258 14.83 -8.62 16.63
C SER A 258 13.99 -8.69 17.90
N SER A 259 13.81 -7.54 18.56
CA SER A 259 13.02 -7.39 19.79
C SER A 259 11.53 -7.66 19.58
N ARG A 260 10.90 -8.32 20.57
CA ARG A 260 9.45 -8.44 20.72
C ARG A 260 9.09 -8.11 22.17
N PRO A 261 7.86 -7.70 22.48
CA PRO A 261 7.49 -7.35 23.87
C PRO A 261 7.91 -8.40 24.91
N ASP A 262 7.79 -9.68 24.56
CA ASP A 262 8.12 -10.80 25.45
C ASP A 262 9.53 -11.39 25.24
N GLY A 263 10.44 -10.62 24.64
CA GLY A 263 11.82 -11.04 24.39
C GLY A 263 12.26 -10.90 22.93
N TRP A 264 12.61 -12.00 22.27
CA TRP A 264 13.23 -11.97 20.94
C TRP A 264 12.50 -12.90 19.99
N GLY A 265 12.32 -12.49 18.73
CA GLY A 265 11.64 -13.29 17.73
C GLY A 265 12.12 -13.05 16.30
N LEU A 266 11.91 -14.07 15.46
CA LEU A 266 12.11 -14.00 14.02
C LEU A 266 10.85 -13.44 13.35
N SER A 267 11.03 -12.55 12.38
CA SER A 267 9.95 -12.09 11.51
C SER A 267 10.43 -11.98 10.07
N SER A 268 9.49 -12.15 9.13
CA SER A 268 9.72 -11.97 7.69
C SER A 268 8.70 -10.97 7.14
N GLY A 269 9.14 -10.11 6.23
CA GLY A 269 8.31 -9.10 5.60
C GLY A 269 9.15 -7.96 5.05
N THR A 270 8.58 -7.20 4.14
CA THR A 270 9.14 -5.89 3.73
C THR A 270 9.15 -4.91 4.90
N SER A 271 8.30 -5.15 5.91
CA SER A 271 8.33 -4.49 7.22
C SER A 271 9.65 -4.65 7.96
N MET A 272 10.41 -5.73 7.70
CA MET A 272 11.76 -5.94 8.27
C MET A 272 12.84 -5.36 7.36
N ALA A 273 12.60 -5.28 6.06
CA ALA A 273 13.52 -4.67 5.11
C ALA A 273 13.57 -3.13 5.24
N ALA A 274 12.44 -2.47 5.38
CA ALA A 274 12.35 -1.01 5.50
C ALA A 274 13.21 -0.45 6.66
N PRO A 275 13.18 -0.97 7.89
CA PRO A 275 14.01 -0.44 8.97
C PRO A 275 15.53 -0.65 8.77
N HIS A 276 15.96 -1.61 7.96
CA HIS A 276 17.36 -1.67 7.55
C HIS A 276 17.76 -0.44 6.74
N VAL A 277 16.88 0.00 5.84
CA VAL A 277 17.11 1.20 5.02
C VAL A 277 16.93 2.48 5.82
N ALA A 278 16.00 2.52 6.78
CA ALA A 278 15.89 3.66 7.72
C ALA A 278 17.16 3.83 8.54
N GLY A 279 17.74 2.73 9.05
CA GLY A 279 19.04 2.76 9.70
C GLY A 279 20.18 3.19 8.76
N ALA A 280 20.17 2.72 7.50
CA ALA A 280 21.13 3.12 6.47
C ALA A 280 21.04 4.63 6.18
N ALA A 281 19.83 5.18 6.04
CA ALA A 281 19.60 6.62 5.89
C ALA A 281 20.13 7.40 7.09
N ALA A 282 19.92 6.91 8.30
CA ALA A 282 20.47 7.53 9.52
C ALA A 282 21.99 7.57 9.52
N LEU A 283 22.66 6.52 9.06
CA LEU A 283 24.12 6.50 8.93
C LEU A 283 24.63 7.52 7.90
N LEU A 284 23.94 7.65 6.77
CA LEU A 284 24.28 8.63 5.74
C LEU A 284 24.06 10.06 6.23
N LEU A 285 22.95 10.36 6.89
CA LEU A 285 22.68 11.69 7.47
C LEU A 285 23.70 12.05 8.58
N GLN A 286 24.16 11.08 9.37
CA GLN A 286 25.23 11.32 10.33
C GLN A 286 26.53 11.77 9.65
N ARG A 287 26.84 11.24 8.49
CA ARG A 287 28.07 11.56 7.73
C ARG A 287 27.89 12.80 6.85
N HIS A 288 26.70 13.02 6.38
CA HIS A 288 26.33 14.11 5.47
C HIS A 288 25.13 14.87 6.03
N PRO A 289 25.29 15.65 7.10
CA PRO A 289 24.18 16.31 7.78
C PRO A 289 23.43 17.33 6.90
N ASP A 290 24.05 17.77 5.82
CA ASP A 290 23.48 18.73 4.87
C ASP A 290 22.72 18.03 3.70
N TRP A 291 22.67 16.70 3.67
CA TRP A 291 21.95 16.00 2.61
C TRP A 291 20.43 16.09 2.81
N ALA A 292 19.76 16.55 1.76
CA ALA A 292 18.31 16.47 1.67
C ALA A 292 17.83 15.02 1.45
N PRO A 293 16.57 14.69 1.76
CA PRO A 293 16.00 13.35 1.55
C PRO A 293 16.19 12.80 0.14
N ALA A 294 16.02 13.64 -0.89
CA ALA A 294 16.26 13.28 -2.28
C ALA A 294 17.72 12.85 -2.55
N GLN A 295 18.69 13.44 -1.84
CA GLN A 295 20.10 13.07 -1.97
C GLN A 295 20.38 11.72 -1.33
N VAL A 296 19.80 11.45 -0.15
CA VAL A 296 19.90 10.16 0.53
C VAL A 296 19.26 9.06 -0.34
N LYS A 297 18.06 9.31 -0.87
CA LYS A 297 17.37 8.39 -1.79
C LYS A 297 18.22 8.10 -3.04
N ALA A 298 18.73 9.14 -3.68
CA ALA A 298 19.56 8.98 -4.89
C ALA A 298 20.86 8.23 -4.62
N ALA A 299 21.51 8.51 -3.49
CA ALA A 299 22.73 7.81 -3.10
C ALA A 299 22.50 6.30 -2.90
N LEU A 300 21.45 5.94 -2.14
CA LEU A 300 21.09 4.52 -1.91
C LEU A 300 20.66 3.80 -3.19
N THR A 301 19.98 4.48 -4.10
CA THR A 301 19.51 3.86 -5.35
C THR A 301 20.64 3.70 -6.38
N VAL A 302 21.39 4.77 -6.66
CA VAL A 302 22.40 4.77 -7.74
C VAL A 302 23.59 3.86 -7.45
N THR A 303 23.84 3.55 -6.18
CA THR A 303 24.93 2.68 -5.73
C THR A 303 24.48 1.28 -5.33
N ALA A 304 23.18 0.99 -5.40
CA ALA A 304 22.65 -0.32 -5.08
C ALA A 304 23.28 -1.41 -5.95
N ARG A 305 23.51 -2.57 -5.35
CA ARG A 305 24.12 -3.73 -6.03
C ARG A 305 23.07 -4.53 -6.77
N PRO A 306 23.23 -4.83 -8.06
CA PRO A 306 22.35 -5.75 -8.76
C PRO A 306 22.30 -7.11 -8.03
N LEU A 307 21.12 -7.70 -7.93
CA LEU A 307 20.98 -9.07 -7.44
C LEU A 307 21.26 -10.05 -8.57
N ALA A 308 22.09 -11.06 -8.29
CA ALA A 308 22.26 -12.18 -9.19
C ALA A 308 20.96 -12.99 -9.23
N SER A 309 20.44 -13.26 -10.42
CA SER A 309 19.23 -14.04 -10.58
C SER A 309 19.56 -15.47 -10.99
N ALA A 310 19.02 -16.43 -10.25
CA ALA A 310 19.02 -17.83 -10.66
C ALA A 310 17.97 -18.11 -11.78
N ASP A 311 16.96 -17.25 -11.91
CA ASP A 311 15.76 -17.46 -12.76
C ASP A 311 15.53 -16.36 -13.82
N GLY A 312 16.61 -15.79 -14.39
CA GLY A 312 16.48 -14.78 -15.47
C GLY A 312 16.29 -13.34 -15.02
N GLY A 313 16.52 -13.00 -13.74
CA GLY A 313 16.60 -11.65 -13.21
C GLY A 313 15.29 -11.19 -12.53
N ALA A 314 15.37 -10.96 -11.24
CA ALA A 314 14.40 -10.08 -10.61
C ALA A 314 14.54 -8.72 -11.31
N GLY A 315 13.66 -8.45 -12.25
CA GLY A 315 13.64 -7.19 -12.98
C GLY A 315 13.44 -6.00 -12.01
N PRO A 316 13.63 -4.78 -12.49
CA PRO A 316 13.58 -3.58 -11.65
C PRO A 316 12.23 -3.39 -10.95
N THR A 317 11.16 -4.02 -11.40
CA THR A 317 9.85 -4.03 -10.72
C THR A 317 9.85 -4.83 -9.41
N ARG A 318 10.79 -5.77 -9.22
CA ARG A 318 10.96 -6.55 -7.98
C ARG A 318 12.12 -6.04 -7.13
N SER A 319 13.22 -5.64 -7.76
CA SER A 319 14.46 -5.27 -7.08
C SER A 319 14.73 -3.78 -6.98
N GLY A 320 13.95 -2.94 -7.69
CA GLY A 320 14.32 -1.54 -7.85
C GLY A 320 15.69 -1.42 -8.49
N ALA A 321 16.53 -0.57 -7.92
CA ALA A 321 17.94 -0.43 -8.30
C ALA A 321 18.81 -1.62 -7.84
N GLY A 322 18.34 -2.41 -6.85
CA GLY A 322 19.04 -3.55 -6.28
C GLY A 322 19.17 -3.51 -4.77
N LEU A 323 20.06 -4.34 -4.24
CA LEU A 323 20.38 -4.43 -2.82
C LEU A 323 21.16 -3.20 -2.35
N VAL A 324 20.70 -2.58 -1.30
CA VAL A 324 21.36 -1.41 -0.69
C VAL A 324 22.82 -1.70 -0.35
N ASP A 325 23.68 -0.75 -0.68
CA ASP A 325 25.10 -0.74 -0.33
C ASP A 325 25.44 0.58 0.37
N VAL A 326 25.39 0.57 1.70
CA VAL A 326 25.58 1.77 2.52
C VAL A 326 26.98 2.36 2.38
N SER A 327 27.99 1.49 2.25
CA SER A 327 29.37 1.92 2.06
C SER A 327 29.58 2.64 0.71
N ALA A 328 28.99 2.13 -0.36
CA ALA A 328 29.04 2.79 -1.67
C ALA A 328 28.19 4.07 -1.73
N ALA A 329 27.09 4.12 -0.97
CA ALA A 329 26.22 5.28 -0.89
C ALA A 329 26.85 6.50 -0.20
N ASP A 330 27.92 6.32 0.56
CA ASP A 330 28.70 7.40 1.16
C ASP A 330 29.39 8.31 0.11
N THR A 331 29.70 7.74 -1.06
CA THR A 331 30.34 8.45 -2.17
C THR A 331 29.66 8.12 -3.51
N PRO A 332 28.44 8.58 -3.74
CA PRO A 332 27.65 8.19 -4.91
C PRO A 332 28.23 8.73 -6.22
N LEU A 333 28.97 9.84 -6.20
CA LEU A 333 29.59 10.60 -7.28
C LEU A 333 28.54 11.31 -8.18
N VAL A 334 27.47 10.63 -8.57
CA VAL A 334 26.39 11.21 -9.38
C VAL A 334 25.04 10.99 -8.71
N ARG A 335 24.13 11.90 -8.99
CA ARG A 335 22.75 11.87 -8.49
C ARG A 335 21.77 11.99 -9.66
N PRO A 336 21.13 10.89 -10.08
CA PRO A 336 20.10 10.93 -11.10
C PRO A 336 18.77 11.42 -10.51
N VAL A 337 18.08 12.28 -11.25
CA VAL A 337 16.73 12.80 -10.94
C VAL A 337 15.86 12.67 -12.19
N PRO A 338 14.86 11.78 -12.18
CA PRO A 338 14.48 10.82 -11.12
C PRO A 338 15.50 9.68 -10.94
N THR A 339 15.41 8.98 -9.81
CA THR A 339 16.28 7.85 -9.44
C THR A 339 15.99 6.55 -10.20
N GLY A 340 14.85 6.48 -10.88
CA GLY A 340 14.42 5.40 -11.77
C GLY A 340 13.51 5.95 -12.87
N VAL A 341 13.48 5.29 -14.02
CA VAL A 341 12.73 5.74 -15.19
C VAL A 341 11.54 4.82 -15.45
N SER A 342 10.32 5.35 -15.34
CA SER A 342 9.12 4.69 -15.82
C SER A 342 8.66 5.33 -17.13
N PHE A 343 8.56 4.54 -18.19
CA PHE A 343 7.86 4.93 -19.40
C PHE A 343 6.34 4.78 -19.27
N GLY A 344 5.89 4.03 -18.25
CA GLY A 344 4.48 3.68 -18.08
C GLY A 344 4.00 2.72 -19.16
N LEU A 345 2.73 2.83 -19.51
CA LEU A 345 2.13 2.09 -20.62
C LEU A 345 2.38 2.86 -21.93
N VAL A 346 3.04 2.22 -22.88
CA VAL A 346 3.42 2.80 -24.17
C VAL A 346 2.67 2.04 -25.27
N ARG A 347 1.93 2.75 -26.13
CA ARG A 347 1.24 2.11 -27.24
C ARG A 347 2.24 1.52 -28.23
N ALA A 348 1.92 0.36 -28.78
CA ALA A 348 2.69 -0.27 -29.83
C ALA A 348 2.91 0.71 -31.01
N ASP A 349 4.05 0.58 -31.69
CA ASP A 349 4.46 1.41 -32.83
C ASP A 349 4.53 2.92 -32.54
N THR A 350 4.74 3.33 -31.27
CA THR A 350 4.91 4.74 -30.89
C THR A 350 6.25 5.00 -30.23
N LEU A 351 6.64 6.27 -30.25
CA LEU A 351 7.83 6.79 -29.56
C LEU A 351 7.43 7.42 -28.22
N SER A 352 8.13 7.07 -27.17
CA SER A 352 7.99 7.69 -25.83
C SER A 352 9.35 8.20 -25.35
N THR A 353 9.43 9.48 -24.99
CA THR A 353 10.67 10.11 -24.52
C THR A 353 10.61 10.34 -23.02
N ARG A 354 11.72 10.12 -22.33
CA ARG A 354 11.95 10.47 -20.92
C ARG A 354 13.29 11.17 -20.79
N SER A 355 13.48 11.87 -19.68
CA SER A 355 14.75 12.51 -19.35
C SER A 355 15.13 12.29 -17.90
N VAL A 356 16.43 12.24 -17.65
CA VAL A 356 17.05 12.15 -16.33
C VAL A 356 18.09 13.26 -16.22
N THR A 357 17.96 14.12 -15.25
CA THR A 357 19.04 15.03 -14.88
C THR A 357 20.07 14.25 -14.07
N VAL A 358 21.33 14.29 -14.49
CA VAL A 358 22.43 13.67 -13.74
C VAL A 358 23.25 14.78 -13.11
N GLU A 359 23.14 14.92 -11.80
CA GLU A 359 23.84 15.95 -11.04
C GLU A 359 25.16 15.42 -10.48
N ASP A 360 26.12 16.33 -10.22
CA ASP A 360 27.32 15.98 -9.46
C ASP A 360 26.98 15.86 -7.97
N ALA A 361 27.29 14.72 -7.39
CA ALA A 361 27.11 14.46 -5.96
C ALA A 361 28.44 14.55 -5.17
N GLY A 362 29.46 15.15 -5.78
CA GLY A 362 30.83 15.26 -5.25
C GLY A 362 31.81 14.33 -5.96
N GLY A 363 32.63 14.91 -6.86
CA GLY A 363 33.62 14.18 -7.65
C GLY A 363 33.08 13.42 -8.86
N GLY A 364 31.80 13.61 -9.20
CA GLY A 364 31.16 13.02 -10.36
C GLY A 364 31.23 13.85 -11.63
N ALA A 365 31.66 15.13 -11.55
CA ALA A 365 31.72 16.04 -12.68
C ALA A 365 32.55 15.51 -13.83
N GLY A 366 32.10 15.79 -15.07
CA GLY A 366 32.76 15.40 -16.32
C GLY A 366 32.01 14.33 -17.11
N ALA A 367 32.67 13.74 -18.11
CA ALA A 367 32.03 12.81 -19.05
C ALA A 367 31.88 11.40 -18.46
N TRP A 368 30.68 10.84 -18.65
CA TRP A 368 30.38 9.45 -18.36
C TRP A 368 29.88 8.74 -19.62
N ASN A 369 30.39 7.54 -19.89
CA ASN A 369 29.83 6.69 -20.93
C ASN A 369 28.48 6.15 -20.50
N VAL A 370 27.53 6.10 -21.43
CA VAL A 370 26.15 5.67 -21.21
C VAL A 370 25.85 4.43 -22.03
N ALA A 371 25.28 3.42 -21.39
CA ALA A 371 24.76 2.23 -22.05
C ALA A 371 23.37 1.88 -21.49
N VAL A 372 22.58 1.14 -22.26
CA VAL A 372 21.34 0.52 -21.80
C VAL A 372 21.54 -0.98 -21.71
N GLU A 373 21.25 -1.55 -20.55
CA GLU A 373 21.26 -3.00 -20.32
C GLU A 373 19.82 -3.45 -20.08
N LEU A 374 19.19 -4.08 -21.09
CA LEU A 374 17.84 -4.61 -20.97
C LEU A 374 17.88 -6.04 -20.43
N SER A 375 17.06 -6.30 -19.41
CA SER A 375 16.77 -7.66 -18.93
C SER A 375 15.61 -8.31 -19.70
N GLY A 376 14.79 -7.51 -20.39
CA GLY A 376 13.69 -7.95 -21.24
C GLY A 376 13.13 -6.80 -22.07
N ALA A 377 12.70 -7.13 -23.30
CA ALA A 377 11.95 -6.22 -24.17
C ALA A 377 11.14 -7.01 -25.20
N PRO A 378 9.94 -6.55 -25.59
CA PRO A 378 9.17 -7.14 -26.69
C PRO A 378 9.91 -7.00 -28.03
N LEU A 379 9.62 -7.92 -28.94
CA LEU A 379 10.24 -7.90 -30.27
C LEU A 379 10.01 -6.56 -31.00
N GLY A 380 11.09 -5.99 -31.53
CA GLY A 380 11.07 -4.71 -32.23
C GLY A 380 11.17 -3.49 -31.33
N THR A 381 11.06 -3.64 -30.01
CA THR A 381 11.20 -2.54 -29.06
C THR A 381 12.67 -2.21 -28.81
N ARG A 382 13.01 -0.92 -28.79
CA ARG A 382 14.37 -0.41 -28.61
C ARG A 382 14.39 0.81 -27.70
N ILE A 383 15.45 0.95 -26.90
CA ILE A 383 15.74 2.18 -26.16
C ILE A 383 17.05 2.76 -26.70
N SER A 384 17.02 4.02 -27.06
CA SER A 384 18.20 4.77 -27.45
C SER A 384 18.56 5.83 -26.42
N VAL A 385 19.85 6.04 -26.22
CA VAL A 385 20.45 7.05 -25.35
C VAL A 385 21.67 7.65 -26.03
N PRO A 386 22.08 8.87 -25.69
CA PRO A 386 23.39 9.39 -26.07
C PRO A 386 24.50 8.48 -25.58
N PRO A 387 25.62 8.29 -26.31
CA PRO A 387 26.73 7.44 -25.90
C PRO A 387 27.48 7.98 -24.67
N THR A 388 27.35 9.28 -24.38
CA THR A 388 27.96 9.94 -23.22
C THR A 388 27.04 11.00 -22.65
N VAL A 389 27.20 11.29 -21.36
CA VAL A 389 26.58 12.44 -20.68
C VAL A 389 27.67 13.20 -19.91
N SER A 390 27.68 14.53 -20.02
CA SER A 390 28.48 15.40 -19.14
C SER A 390 27.72 15.64 -17.84
N VAL A 391 28.35 15.39 -16.72
CA VAL A 391 27.79 15.62 -15.38
C VAL A 391 28.36 16.95 -14.85
N PRO A 392 27.51 17.89 -14.39
CA PRO A 392 26.04 17.84 -14.43
C PRO A 392 25.47 17.99 -15.86
N GLY A 393 24.35 17.30 -16.13
CA GLY A 393 23.72 17.35 -17.44
C GLY A 393 22.42 16.57 -17.56
N LEU A 394 21.81 16.67 -18.74
CA LEU A 394 20.55 16.02 -19.06
C LEU A 394 20.79 14.79 -19.94
N LEU A 395 20.26 13.66 -19.55
CA LEU A 395 20.22 12.42 -20.31
C LEU A 395 18.81 12.21 -20.85
N VAL A 396 18.67 12.17 -22.18
CA VAL A 396 17.41 11.90 -22.86
C VAL A 396 17.36 10.45 -23.30
N LEU A 397 16.21 9.82 -23.10
CA LEU A 397 15.95 8.42 -23.43
C LEU A 397 14.74 8.35 -24.36
N ASP A 398 14.89 7.66 -25.47
CA ASP A 398 13.81 7.40 -26.43
C ASP A 398 13.51 5.90 -26.45
N LEU A 399 12.27 5.54 -26.09
CA LEU A 399 11.73 4.21 -26.25
C LEU A 399 10.89 4.16 -27.52
N LEU A 400 11.35 3.44 -28.54
CA LEU A 400 10.57 3.09 -29.71
C LEU A 400 9.91 1.74 -29.45
N ALA A 401 8.60 1.74 -29.27
CA ALA A 401 7.82 0.54 -29.05
C ALA A 401 7.67 -0.25 -30.36
N GLY A 402 7.89 -1.56 -30.32
CA GLY A 402 7.54 -2.48 -31.40
C GLY A 402 6.05 -2.81 -31.41
N ALA A 403 5.62 -3.66 -32.35
CA ALA A 403 4.23 -4.10 -32.49
C ALA A 403 3.79 -5.14 -31.43
N ALA A 404 4.74 -5.79 -30.76
CA ALA A 404 4.47 -6.84 -29.77
C ALA A 404 4.25 -6.27 -28.39
N GLU A 405 3.20 -6.75 -27.68
CA GLU A 405 2.97 -6.43 -26.27
C GLU A 405 4.02 -7.07 -25.37
N GLY A 406 4.37 -6.40 -24.29
CA GLY A 406 5.22 -6.96 -23.25
C GLY A 406 6.00 -5.91 -22.46
N GLU A 407 6.69 -6.37 -21.43
CA GLU A 407 7.52 -5.51 -20.59
C GLU A 407 8.83 -5.13 -21.24
N VAL A 408 9.23 -3.89 -20.97
CA VAL A 408 10.58 -3.36 -21.21
C VAL A 408 11.19 -3.10 -19.85
N ALA A 409 12.24 -3.83 -19.51
CA ALA A 409 12.86 -3.74 -18.19
C ALA A 409 14.38 -3.78 -18.31
N GLY A 410 15.07 -3.06 -17.44
CA GLY A 410 16.53 -3.00 -17.44
C GLY A 410 17.09 -1.85 -16.64
N ALA A 411 18.24 -1.35 -17.04
CA ALA A 411 18.88 -0.19 -16.44
C ALA A 411 19.67 0.62 -17.47
N ILE A 412 19.76 1.93 -17.22
CA ILE A 412 20.79 2.79 -17.80
C ILE A 412 22.03 2.62 -16.93
N VAL A 413 23.16 2.43 -17.56
CA VAL A 413 24.45 2.26 -16.88
C VAL A 413 25.39 3.39 -17.27
N LEU A 414 25.78 4.17 -16.28
CA LEU A 414 26.77 5.22 -16.39
C LEU A 414 28.14 4.63 -15.98
N ARG A 415 29.15 4.74 -16.85
CA ARG A 415 30.48 4.22 -16.58
C ARG A 415 31.56 5.29 -16.73
N ARG A 416 32.48 5.32 -15.77
CA ARG A 416 33.67 6.14 -15.81
C ARG A 416 34.82 5.34 -15.16
N ASP A 417 35.85 5.01 -15.93
CA ASP A 417 36.93 4.13 -15.51
C ASP A 417 36.41 2.77 -15.01
N ALA A 418 36.77 2.37 -13.79
CA ALA A 418 36.27 1.15 -13.14
C ALA A 418 34.94 1.33 -12.44
N LEU A 419 34.38 2.56 -12.43
CA LEU A 419 33.15 2.89 -11.70
C LEU A 419 31.93 2.68 -12.57
N SER A 420 30.87 2.16 -11.96
CA SER A 420 29.56 1.98 -12.59
C SER A 420 28.47 2.50 -11.68
N ARG A 421 27.48 3.18 -12.27
CA ARG A 421 26.25 3.64 -11.60
C ARG A 421 25.05 3.22 -12.44
N ARG A 422 23.98 2.79 -11.77
CA ARG A 422 22.81 2.21 -12.45
C ARG A 422 21.55 3.01 -12.13
N ILE A 423 20.71 3.23 -13.15
CA ILE A 423 19.40 3.86 -13.04
C ILE A 423 18.40 2.84 -13.59
N PRO A 424 17.55 2.24 -12.76
CA PRO A 424 16.59 1.25 -13.22
C PRO A 424 15.58 1.88 -14.18
N LEU A 425 15.11 1.11 -15.16
CA LEU A 425 14.07 1.53 -16.10
C LEU A 425 13.03 0.46 -16.31
N TRP A 426 11.81 0.93 -16.55
CA TRP A 426 10.67 0.08 -16.83
C TRP A 426 9.70 0.76 -17.81
N GLY A 427 8.99 -0.05 -18.58
CA GLY A 427 7.85 0.33 -19.39
C GLY A 427 7.11 -0.91 -19.85
N ARG A 428 5.91 -0.72 -20.39
CA ARG A 428 5.16 -1.81 -21.01
C ARG A 428 4.60 -1.35 -22.34
N VAL A 429 4.86 -2.14 -23.38
CA VAL A 429 4.26 -1.95 -24.69
C VAL A 429 2.88 -2.60 -24.71
N GLU A 430 1.87 -1.87 -25.17
CA GLU A 430 0.47 -2.31 -25.16
C GLU A 430 -0.23 -2.08 -26.50
N VAL A 431 -1.19 -2.98 -26.78
CA VAL A 431 -2.20 -2.86 -27.84
C VAL A 431 -3.57 -2.85 -27.19
N PRO A 432 -4.10 -1.67 -26.74
CA PRO A 432 -5.39 -1.60 -26.05
C PRO A 432 -6.54 -2.13 -26.89
N LYS A 433 -7.45 -2.88 -26.24
CA LYS A 433 -8.57 -3.59 -26.89
C LYS A 433 -9.92 -2.98 -26.59
N LEU A 434 -10.03 -2.17 -25.52
CA LEU A 434 -11.27 -1.52 -25.09
C LEU A 434 -11.60 -0.22 -25.82
N ASP A 435 -10.86 0.16 -26.85
CA ASP A 435 -11.15 1.38 -27.63
C ASP A 435 -12.42 1.16 -28.48
N VAL A 436 -13.55 1.04 -27.79
CA VAL A 436 -14.85 0.76 -28.39
C VAL A 436 -15.55 2.06 -28.74
N SER A 437 -15.68 2.37 -30.02
CA SER A 437 -16.57 3.42 -30.49
C SER A 437 -18.03 3.05 -30.15
N GLY A 438 -18.77 3.96 -29.49
CA GLY A 438 -20.19 3.80 -29.22
C GLY A 438 -20.57 3.32 -27.80
N ALA A 439 -19.64 3.28 -26.84
CA ALA A 439 -19.97 3.01 -25.44
C ALA A 439 -20.98 4.02 -24.90
N ARG A 440 -22.05 3.54 -24.25
CA ARG A 440 -23.07 4.39 -23.63
C ARG A 440 -22.48 5.15 -22.44
N THR A 441 -22.63 6.48 -22.44
CA THR A 441 -22.19 7.31 -21.32
C THR A 441 -23.21 7.33 -20.18
N LEU A 442 -22.78 7.02 -18.97
CA LEU A 442 -23.53 7.24 -17.74
C LEU A 442 -23.32 8.68 -17.27
N VAL A 443 -24.41 9.44 -17.18
CA VAL A 443 -24.36 10.87 -16.87
C VAL A 443 -24.78 11.16 -15.43
N ARG A 444 -25.65 10.34 -14.87
CA ARG A 444 -26.22 10.54 -13.53
C ARG A 444 -26.22 9.23 -12.74
N PRO A 445 -26.05 9.27 -11.42
CA PRO A 445 -26.35 8.13 -10.55
C PRO A 445 -27.76 7.58 -10.79
N GLY A 446 -27.92 6.27 -10.63
CA GLY A 446 -29.19 5.60 -10.83
C GLY A 446 -29.08 4.12 -11.21
N VAL A 447 -30.23 3.54 -11.56
CA VAL A 447 -30.32 2.13 -11.97
C VAL A 447 -30.35 2.05 -13.49
N TYR A 448 -29.50 1.18 -14.02
CA TYR A 448 -29.33 0.94 -15.45
C TYR A 448 -29.49 -0.54 -15.76
N ALA A 449 -29.67 -0.85 -17.04
CA ALA A 449 -29.70 -2.21 -17.55
C ALA A 449 -28.65 -2.40 -18.64
N GLY A 450 -28.12 -3.62 -18.71
CA GLY A 450 -27.18 -4.08 -19.73
C GLY A 450 -27.49 -5.52 -20.16
N ASP A 451 -26.84 -5.93 -21.24
CA ASP A 451 -26.87 -7.29 -21.75
C ASP A 451 -25.56 -7.56 -22.51
N THR A 452 -24.83 -8.58 -22.09
CA THR A 452 -23.58 -8.96 -22.74
C THR A 452 -23.78 -9.90 -23.92
N ARG A 453 -24.99 -10.50 -24.12
CA ARG A 453 -25.28 -11.39 -25.23
C ARG A 453 -25.13 -10.68 -26.57
N GLY A 454 -24.51 -11.37 -27.54
CA GLY A 454 -24.33 -10.85 -28.90
C GLY A 454 -23.30 -9.73 -29.02
N ARG A 455 -22.53 -9.47 -27.97
CA ARG A 455 -21.43 -8.50 -27.99
C ARG A 455 -20.08 -9.20 -28.21
N PRO A 456 -19.05 -8.48 -28.65
CA PRO A 456 -17.72 -9.06 -28.80
C PRO A 456 -17.10 -9.43 -27.44
N ALA A 457 -16.20 -10.39 -27.44
CA ALA A 457 -15.20 -10.60 -26.39
C ALA A 457 -13.97 -9.79 -26.76
N LEU A 458 -13.67 -8.74 -26.01
CA LEU A 458 -12.59 -7.79 -26.30
C LEU A 458 -11.33 -8.09 -25.49
N VAL A 459 -11.49 -8.33 -24.18
CA VAL A 459 -10.40 -8.54 -23.26
C VAL A 459 -10.59 -9.86 -22.53
N THR A 460 -9.77 -10.84 -22.88
CA THR A 460 -9.84 -12.18 -22.26
C THR A 460 -8.94 -12.31 -21.03
N THR A 461 -8.00 -11.39 -20.84
CA THR A 461 -7.06 -11.37 -19.72
C THR A 461 -6.66 -9.95 -19.45
N TYR A 462 -6.80 -9.52 -18.20
CA TYR A 462 -6.28 -8.23 -17.74
C TYR A 462 -4.90 -8.45 -17.12
N ARG A 463 -3.99 -7.50 -17.34
CA ARG A 463 -2.56 -7.72 -17.06
C ARG A 463 -2.07 -7.05 -15.79
N TYR A 464 -2.84 -6.13 -15.21
CA TYR A 464 -2.48 -5.46 -13.97
C TYR A 464 -3.62 -5.47 -12.95
N PRO A 465 -3.33 -6.00 -11.75
CA PRO A 465 -2.17 -6.82 -11.39
C PRO A 465 -2.14 -8.13 -12.19
N GLU A 466 -0.93 -8.61 -12.51
CA GLU A 466 -0.75 -9.92 -13.13
C GLU A 466 -0.73 -11.00 -12.05
N VAL A 467 -1.81 -11.73 -11.92
CA VAL A 467 -1.85 -12.88 -11.01
C VAL A 467 -0.93 -13.99 -11.53
N PRO A 468 -0.06 -14.57 -10.68
CA PRO A 468 0.81 -15.68 -11.07
C PRO A 468 0.02 -16.87 -11.64
N PRO A 469 0.54 -17.60 -12.62
CA PRO A 469 -0.06 -18.84 -13.07
C PRO A 469 -0.23 -19.83 -11.91
N GLY A 470 -1.48 -20.24 -11.62
CA GLY A 470 -1.79 -21.16 -10.51
C GLY A 470 -2.13 -20.47 -9.19
N GLY A 471 -2.10 -19.15 -9.12
CA GLY A 471 -2.65 -18.40 -7.99
C GLY A 471 -4.16 -18.59 -7.86
N PRO A 472 -4.75 -18.33 -6.67
CA PRO A 472 -6.17 -18.58 -6.39
C PRO A 472 -7.12 -17.79 -7.30
N VAL A 473 -6.57 -16.82 -8.05
CA VAL A 473 -7.35 -15.86 -8.81
C VAL A 473 -6.86 -15.73 -10.25
N THR A 474 -7.25 -16.63 -11.11
CA THR A 474 -7.10 -16.46 -12.56
C THR A 474 -8.43 -16.02 -13.16
N ALA A 475 -8.64 -14.73 -13.35
CA ALA A 475 -9.76 -14.26 -14.12
C ALA A 475 -9.48 -14.46 -15.61
N ARG A 476 -9.92 -15.59 -16.14
CA ARG A 476 -10.11 -15.76 -17.60
C ARG A 476 -11.52 -15.30 -17.93
N LEU A 477 -11.64 -14.22 -18.66
CA LEU A 477 -12.90 -13.59 -19.06
C LEU A 477 -13.03 -13.73 -20.57
N ALA A 478 -13.28 -14.96 -21.03
CA ALA A 478 -13.34 -15.29 -22.46
C ALA A 478 -14.72 -15.03 -23.09
N GLY A 479 -15.68 -14.54 -22.31
CA GLY A 479 -17.02 -14.22 -22.77
C GLY A 479 -17.18 -12.79 -23.27
N PRO A 480 -18.36 -12.46 -23.83
CA PRO A 480 -18.65 -11.13 -24.35
C PRO A 480 -18.79 -10.09 -23.24
N GLU A 481 -18.48 -8.85 -23.59
CA GLU A 481 -18.42 -7.70 -22.68
C GLU A 481 -19.36 -6.58 -23.12
N GLN A 482 -19.85 -5.81 -22.13
CA GLN A 482 -20.51 -4.54 -22.39
C GLN A 482 -19.82 -3.42 -21.67
N VAL A 483 -19.45 -2.36 -22.42
CA VAL A 483 -18.74 -1.20 -21.89
C VAL A 483 -19.69 -0.01 -21.76
N PHE A 484 -19.59 0.67 -20.60
CA PHE A 484 -20.19 1.98 -20.36
C PHE A 484 -19.09 2.97 -20.06
N ARG A 485 -19.31 4.26 -20.34
CA ARG A 485 -18.33 5.33 -20.16
C ARG A 485 -18.79 6.33 -19.11
N VAL A 486 -17.88 6.79 -18.28
CA VAL A 486 -18.13 7.83 -17.27
C VAL A 486 -17.09 8.93 -17.43
N ARG A 487 -17.53 10.19 -17.40
CA ARG A 487 -16.63 11.35 -17.44
C ARG A 487 -16.63 12.06 -16.10
N MET A 488 -15.51 12.01 -15.39
CA MET A 488 -15.25 12.79 -14.18
C MET A 488 -14.69 14.17 -14.56
N ARG A 489 -15.50 15.21 -14.39
CA ARG A 489 -15.08 16.59 -14.69
C ARG A 489 -14.37 17.27 -13.51
N ARG A 490 -14.58 16.77 -12.32
CA ARG A 490 -14.01 17.24 -11.04
C ARG A 490 -13.64 16.07 -10.16
N PRO A 491 -12.74 16.23 -9.19
CA PRO A 491 -12.50 15.23 -8.18
C PRO A 491 -13.78 14.90 -7.40
N VAL A 492 -14.04 13.62 -7.18
CA VAL A 492 -15.12 13.10 -6.33
C VAL A 492 -14.53 12.20 -5.24
N ALA A 493 -15.27 11.94 -4.18
CA ALA A 493 -14.82 11.04 -3.13
C ALA A 493 -14.72 9.60 -3.66
N ASN A 494 -15.71 9.17 -4.44
CA ASN A 494 -15.78 7.82 -5.00
C ASN A 494 -16.78 7.76 -6.18
N PHE A 495 -16.73 6.67 -6.91
CA PHE A 495 -17.82 6.23 -7.79
C PHE A 495 -17.77 4.70 -7.94
N GLY A 496 -18.87 4.11 -8.37
CA GLY A 496 -18.88 2.68 -8.63
C GLY A 496 -20.19 2.17 -9.19
N VAL A 497 -20.20 0.85 -9.39
CA VAL A 497 -21.38 0.10 -9.82
C VAL A 497 -21.54 -1.17 -9.00
N VAL A 498 -22.78 -1.58 -8.80
CA VAL A 498 -23.13 -2.89 -8.23
C VAL A 498 -24.21 -3.55 -9.08
N ILE A 499 -24.04 -4.81 -9.40
CA ILE A 499 -25.07 -5.60 -10.09
C ILE A 499 -26.15 -5.96 -9.06
N THR A 500 -27.32 -5.40 -9.25
CA THR A 500 -28.49 -5.61 -8.36
C THR A 500 -29.38 -6.77 -8.79
N GLN A 501 -29.30 -7.16 -10.08
CA GLN A 501 -30.07 -8.26 -10.62
C GLN A 501 -29.34 -8.88 -11.82
N ARG A 502 -29.33 -10.21 -11.91
CA ARG A 502 -28.88 -10.97 -13.07
C ARG A 502 -30.04 -11.73 -13.69
N GLY A 503 -30.06 -11.81 -15.01
CA GLY A 503 -30.94 -12.74 -15.72
C GLY A 503 -30.57 -14.20 -15.46
N PRO A 504 -31.45 -15.16 -15.78
CA PRO A 504 -31.15 -16.58 -15.59
C PRO A 504 -29.85 -16.99 -16.32
N GLY A 505 -28.92 -17.64 -15.58
CA GLY A 505 -27.63 -18.09 -16.10
C GLY A 505 -26.57 -17.01 -16.31
N SER A 506 -26.91 -15.74 -16.13
CA SER A 506 -25.96 -14.64 -16.27
C SER A 506 -24.93 -14.64 -15.13
N ARG A 507 -23.63 -14.56 -15.50
CA ARG A 507 -22.48 -14.50 -14.56
C ARG A 507 -21.62 -13.27 -14.80
N VAL A 508 -22.26 -12.17 -15.18
CA VAL A 508 -21.58 -10.90 -15.51
C VAL A 508 -20.95 -10.29 -14.26
N GLU A 509 -19.74 -9.77 -14.39
CA GLU A 509 -18.97 -9.09 -13.34
C GLU A 509 -18.50 -7.71 -13.80
N PRO A 510 -18.52 -6.69 -12.93
CA PRO A 510 -18.08 -5.35 -13.29
C PRO A 510 -16.59 -5.13 -13.04
N ARG A 511 -16.00 -4.23 -13.82
CA ARG A 511 -14.64 -3.73 -13.68
C ARG A 511 -14.57 -2.27 -14.10
N ILE A 512 -13.64 -1.49 -13.55
CA ILE A 512 -13.45 -0.09 -13.91
C ILE A 512 -12.01 0.17 -14.32
N VAL A 513 -11.83 0.73 -15.52
CA VAL A 513 -10.52 1.07 -16.08
C VAL A 513 -10.53 2.51 -16.61
N ARG A 514 -9.36 3.07 -16.86
CA ARG A 514 -9.26 4.32 -17.61
C ARG A 514 -9.62 4.10 -19.07
N ALA A 515 -10.30 5.06 -19.67
CA ALA A 515 -10.83 4.90 -21.03
C ALA A 515 -9.74 4.60 -22.06
N GLY A 516 -10.03 3.62 -22.91
CA GLY A 516 -9.15 3.19 -23.99
C GLY A 516 -7.97 2.34 -23.56
N ASP A 517 -7.94 1.86 -22.29
CA ASP A 517 -6.83 1.07 -21.79
C ASP A 517 -7.26 0.12 -20.67
N GLU A 518 -7.40 -1.16 -21.00
CA GLU A 518 -7.82 -2.20 -20.05
C GLU A 518 -6.82 -2.47 -18.93
N ASN A 519 -5.57 -2.04 -19.07
CA ASN A 519 -4.54 -2.24 -18.07
C ASN A 519 -4.41 -1.05 -17.09
N ARG A 520 -5.18 0.01 -17.31
CA ARG A 520 -5.21 1.18 -16.42
C ARG A 520 -6.40 1.10 -15.45
N LEU A 521 -6.29 0.22 -14.48
CA LEU A 521 -7.25 0.08 -13.39
C LEU A 521 -7.40 1.36 -12.56
N THR A 522 -8.47 1.46 -11.79
CA THR A 522 -8.75 2.60 -10.90
C THR A 522 -8.53 2.25 -9.43
N GLY A 523 -7.62 1.34 -9.14
CA GLY A 523 -7.30 0.82 -7.83
C GLY A 523 -7.90 -0.56 -7.59
N TYR A 524 -7.68 -1.09 -6.39
CA TYR A 524 -8.11 -2.43 -6.02
C TYR A 524 -9.63 -2.63 -6.13
N ALA A 525 -10.42 -1.57 -5.86
CA ALA A 525 -11.87 -1.61 -5.99
C ALA A 525 -12.37 -1.81 -7.42
N ALA A 526 -11.50 -1.61 -8.42
CA ALA A 526 -11.81 -1.80 -9.83
C ALA A 526 -11.60 -3.23 -10.31
N LEU A 527 -10.92 -4.07 -9.53
CA LEU A 527 -10.61 -5.44 -9.91
C LEU A 527 -11.86 -6.32 -9.94
N PRO A 528 -11.87 -7.36 -10.79
CA PRO A 528 -12.86 -8.43 -10.69
C PRO A 528 -12.84 -9.06 -9.30
N LEU A 529 -13.97 -9.60 -8.89
CA LEU A 529 -14.16 -10.18 -7.56
C LEU A 529 -13.01 -11.08 -7.10
N GLY A 530 -12.64 -12.05 -7.89
CA GLY A 530 -11.59 -12.96 -7.51
C GLY A 530 -10.16 -12.40 -7.62
N GLN A 531 -9.95 -11.14 -7.92
CA GLN A 531 -8.64 -10.48 -8.00
C GLN A 531 -8.52 -9.31 -7.01
N ASN A 532 -9.52 -9.11 -6.18
CA ASN A 532 -9.48 -8.07 -5.18
C ASN A 532 -9.01 -8.66 -3.84
N PRO A 533 -7.81 -8.34 -3.36
CA PRO A 533 -7.23 -8.90 -2.16
C PRO A 533 -8.10 -8.69 -0.91
N TYR A 534 -8.85 -7.60 -0.90
CA TYR A 534 -9.67 -7.21 0.25
C TYR A 534 -11.03 -7.88 0.29
N VAL A 535 -11.49 -8.48 -0.80
CA VAL A 535 -12.79 -9.18 -0.82
C VAL A 535 -12.72 -10.50 -0.09
N ASP A 536 -11.63 -11.23 -0.22
CA ASP A 536 -11.43 -12.51 0.46
C ASP A 536 -11.19 -12.31 1.95
N GLU A 537 -10.40 -11.32 2.33
CA GLU A 537 -10.13 -10.98 3.73
C GLU A 537 -11.38 -10.55 4.49
N PHE A 538 -12.27 -9.80 3.84
CA PHE A 538 -13.54 -9.36 4.44
C PHE A 538 -14.74 -10.26 4.11
N GLY A 539 -14.54 -11.36 3.43
CA GLY A 539 -15.52 -12.43 3.23
C GLY A 539 -16.76 -12.04 2.42
N SER A 540 -16.70 -10.99 1.58
CA SER A 540 -17.87 -10.44 0.91
C SER A 540 -17.75 -10.34 -0.61
N PRO A 541 -18.00 -11.43 -1.37
CA PRO A 541 -18.00 -11.39 -2.83
C PRO A 541 -19.20 -10.59 -3.37
N VAL A 542 -19.13 -9.25 -3.36
CA VAL A 542 -20.16 -8.37 -3.92
C VAL A 542 -19.91 -8.15 -5.40
N PRO A 543 -20.91 -8.31 -6.31
CA PRO A 543 -20.74 -8.07 -7.73
C PRO A 543 -20.70 -6.56 -8.04
N ALA A 544 -19.70 -5.89 -7.52
CA ALA A 544 -19.49 -4.45 -7.64
C ALA A 544 -18.04 -4.14 -8.02
N ALA A 545 -17.84 -2.96 -8.57
CA ALA A 545 -16.53 -2.36 -8.80
C ALA A 545 -16.64 -0.84 -8.56
N GLY A 546 -15.53 -0.21 -8.19
CA GLY A 546 -15.53 1.21 -7.88
C GLY A 546 -14.15 1.86 -8.04
N ALA A 547 -14.06 3.09 -7.59
CA ALA A 547 -12.82 3.83 -7.45
C ALA A 547 -12.92 4.77 -6.26
N LEU A 548 -11.87 4.81 -5.44
CA LEU A 548 -11.68 5.78 -4.37
C LEU A 548 -10.92 6.98 -4.91
N ARG A 549 -11.38 8.18 -4.53
CA ARG A 549 -10.71 9.45 -4.87
C ARG A 549 -10.20 9.54 -6.31
N PRO A 550 -10.99 9.14 -7.34
CA PRO A 550 -10.51 9.09 -8.71
C PRO A 550 -10.13 10.49 -9.21
N ALA A 551 -9.04 10.56 -9.97
CA ALA A 551 -8.66 11.79 -10.65
C ALA A 551 -9.68 12.18 -11.72
N PRO A 552 -9.79 13.47 -12.10
CA PRO A 552 -10.58 13.86 -13.27
C PRO A 552 -10.13 13.12 -14.53
N GLY A 553 -11.08 12.71 -15.37
CA GLY A 553 -10.78 11.95 -16.58
C GLY A 553 -11.97 11.18 -17.12
N VAL A 554 -11.71 10.30 -18.07
CA VAL A 554 -12.71 9.39 -18.62
C VAL A 554 -12.39 7.98 -18.16
N TYR A 555 -13.43 7.29 -17.71
CA TYR A 555 -13.35 5.92 -17.22
C TYR A 555 -14.33 5.03 -17.98
N GLU A 556 -13.98 3.77 -18.11
CA GLU A 556 -14.83 2.74 -18.68
C GLU A 556 -15.20 1.73 -17.60
N ILE A 557 -16.50 1.45 -17.53
CA ILE A 557 -17.08 0.41 -16.69
C ILE A 557 -17.35 -0.76 -17.62
N VAL A 558 -16.59 -1.82 -17.45
CA VAL A 558 -16.65 -3.02 -18.27
C VAL A 558 -17.43 -4.07 -17.50
N PHE A 559 -18.48 -4.60 -18.11
CA PHE A 559 -19.24 -5.73 -17.60
C PHE A 559 -18.84 -6.97 -18.39
N ASP A 560 -18.03 -7.81 -17.79
CA ASP A 560 -17.45 -9.00 -18.39
C ASP A 560 -18.28 -10.24 -18.13
N SER A 561 -18.31 -11.14 -19.08
CA SER A 561 -18.82 -12.49 -18.91
C SER A 561 -17.65 -13.47 -18.88
N PRO A 562 -17.54 -14.38 -17.88
CA PRO A 562 -16.42 -15.31 -17.80
C PRO A 562 -16.39 -16.28 -19.00
N THR A 563 -17.55 -16.58 -19.59
CA THR A 563 -17.71 -17.43 -20.78
C THR A 563 -18.88 -16.94 -21.61
N ALA A 564 -18.98 -17.39 -22.86
CA ALA A 564 -20.15 -17.13 -23.71
C ALA A 564 -21.46 -17.64 -23.06
N ALA A 565 -21.43 -18.78 -22.36
CA ALA A 565 -22.57 -19.33 -21.63
C ALA A 565 -22.96 -18.49 -20.40
N GLY A 566 -22.04 -17.72 -19.85
CA GLY A 566 -22.28 -16.78 -18.74
C GLY A 566 -22.80 -15.41 -19.18
N ALA A 567 -22.91 -15.18 -20.50
CA ALA A 567 -23.45 -13.94 -21.04
C ALA A 567 -24.95 -13.80 -20.74
N GLY A 568 -25.40 -12.59 -20.41
CA GLY A 568 -26.80 -12.39 -20.10
C GLY A 568 -27.17 -10.96 -19.77
N ALA A 569 -28.46 -10.76 -19.59
CA ALA A 569 -29.02 -9.50 -19.15
C ALA A 569 -28.73 -9.28 -17.66
N PHE A 570 -28.54 -8.02 -17.28
CA PHE A 570 -28.32 -7.62 -15.90
C PHE A 570 -28.86 -6.22 -15.64
N ARG A 571 -29.08 -5.91 -14.37
CA ARG A 571 -29.35 -4.55 -13.88
C ARG A 571 -28.28 -4.17 -12.87
N PHE A 572 -27.84 -2.92 -12.92
CA PHE A 572 -26.86 -2.40 -11.99
C PHE A 572 -27.23 -1.01 -11.52
N ARG A 573 -26.81 -0.67 -10.31
CA ARG A 573 -26.84 0.68 -9.77
C ARG A 573 -25.46 1.32 -10.02
N PHE A 574 -25.48 2.56 -10.50
CA PHE A 574 -24.31 3.44 -10.59
C PHE A 574 -24.43 4.53 -9.55
N TRP A 575 -23.39 4.78 -8.79
CA TRP A 575 -23.30 5.88 -7.84
C TRP A 575 -22.09 6.75 -8.10
N MET A 576 -22.05 7.95 -7.51
CA MET A 576 -20.98 8.92 -7.57
C MET A 576 -21.03 9.79 -6.32
N ASP A 577 -19.86 10.03 -5.67
CA ASP A 577 -19.72 10.91 -4.51
C ASP A 577 -20.60 10.48 -3.32
N ASP A 578 -20.67 9.18 -3.07
CA ASP A 578 -21.45 8.59 -2.00
C ASP A 578 -20.63 8.58 -0.69
N VAL A 579 -20.94 9.53 0.19
CA VAL A 579 -20.23 9.75 1.47
C VAL A 579 -21.20 9.76 2.66
N THR A 580 -22.39 9.18 2.49
CA THR A 580 -23.43 9.20 3.50
C THR A 580 -23.95 7.81 3.80
N PRO A 581 -23.95 7.38 5.08
CA PRO A 581 -24.45 6.06 5.44
C PRO A 581 -25.95 5.93 5.21
N PRO A 582 -26.47 4.69 5.05
CA PRO A 582 -27.91 4.43 4.97
C PRO A 582 -28.70 5.04 6.12
N ARG A 583 -29.91 5.46 5.85
CA ARG A 583 -30.85 5.89 6.89
C ARG A 583 -31.68 4.72 7.36
N ALA A 584 -31.76 4.54 8.68
CA ALA A 584 -32.57 3.49 9.30
C ALA A 584 -33.53 4.08 10.33
N THR A 585 -34.81 3.71 10.28
CA THR A 585 -35.86 4.23 11.19
C THR A 585 -36.78 3.10 11.59
N VAL A 586 -36.95 2.87 12.89
CA VAL A 586 -37.91 1.89 13.43
C VAL A 586 -39.32 2.35 13.11
N VAL A 587 -40.06 1.54 12.33
CA VAL A 587 -41.43 1.86 11.90
C VAL A 587 -42.41 1.78 13.11
N ARG A 588 -42.26 0.71 13.91
CA ARG A 588 -43.08 0.48 15.09
C ARG A 588 -42.25 -0.13 16.21
N ARG A 589 -42.24 0.52 17.37
CA ARG A 589 -41.45 0.07 18.52
C ARG A 589 -42.13 -0.99 19.37
N THR A 590 -43.46 -1.14 19.23
CA THR A 590 -44.24 -2.14 19.98
C THR A 590 -44.75 -3.19 19.02
N VAL A 591 -44.41 -4.44 19.26
CA VAL A 591 -44.78 -5.59 18.43
C VAL A 591 -45.32 -6.73 19.29
N ARG A 592 -46.13 -7.61 18.72
CA ARG A 592 -46.52 -8.87 19.39
C ARG A 592 -45.38 -9.86 19.32
N ARG A 593 -45.32 -10.77 20.27
CA ARG A 593 -44.32 -11.86 20.26
C ARG A 593 -44.45 -12.67 18.97
N GLY A 594 -43.34 -12.82 18.25
CA GLY A 594 -43.28 -13.51 16.94
C GLY A 594 -43.40 -12.57 15.74
N ASP A 595 -43.99 -11.39 15.89
CA ASP A 595 -44.01 -10.39 14.82
C ASP A 595 -42.62 -9.73 14.72
N PRO A 596 -42.07 -9.54 13.51
CA PRO A 596 -40.78 -8.88 13.38
C PRO A 596 -40.87 -7.38 13.68
N VAL A 597 -39.82 -6.84 14.29
CA VAL A 597 -39.60 -5.40 14.31
C VAL A 597 -39.24 -4.95 12.90
N ARG A 598 -39.98 -3.93 12.40
CA ARG A 598 -39.76 -3.37 11.06
C ARG A 598 -38.93 -2.09 11.15
N VAL A 599 -37.82 -2.05 10.44
CA VAL A 599 -36.97 -0.88 10.35
C VAL A 599 -36.90 -0.46 8.89
N ARG A 600 -37.47 0.71 8.56
CA ARG A 600 -37.39 1.28 7.22
C ARG A 600 -35.98 1.75 6.96
N VAL A 601 -35.42 1.36 5.81
CA VAL A 601 -34.07 1.74 5.38
C VAL A 601 -34.11 2.37 3.99
N THR A 602 -33.32 3.42 3.83
CA THR A 602 -33.16 4.11 2.55
C THR A 602 -31.71 4.50 2.37
N ASP A 603 -31.24 4.36 1.16
CA ASP A 603 -29.95 4.85 0.72
C ASP A 603 -30.09 5.51 -0.65
N ALA A 604 -29.58 6.75 -0.76
CA ALA A 604 -29.68 7.52 -1.99
C ALA A 604 -28.48 7.30 -2.93
N GLY A 605 -27.38 6.77 -2.40
CA GLY A 605 -26.13 6.55 -3.10
C GLY A 605 -26.02 5.14 -3.68
N SER A 606 -25.08 4.36 -3.18
CA SER A 606 -24.74 3.02 -3.69
C SER A 606 -25.80 1.95 -3.37
N GLY A 607 -26.63 2.18 -2.37
CA GLY A 607 -27.69 1.27 -1.91
C GLY A 607 -27.23 0.39 -0.74
N VAL A 608 -28.19 -0.08 0.06
CA VAL A 608 -27.90 -0.91 1.24
C VAL A 608 -27.31 -2.26 0.83
N ASP A 609 -26.16 -2.60 1.38
CA ASP A 609 -25.62 -3.96 1.26
C ASP A 609 -26.34 -4.88 2.26
N VAL A 610 -27.10 -5.82 1.72
CA VAL A 610 -27.90 -6.77 2.52
C VAL A 610 -27.04 -7.66 3.42
N ARG A 611 -25.75 -7.83 3.11
CA ARG A 611 -24.83 -8.69 3.86
C ARG A 611 -24.20 -7.98 5.05
N SER A 612 -24.17 -6.65 5.02
CA SER A 612 -23.68 -5.82 6.13
C SER A 612 -24.70 -5.69 7.27
N ILE A 613 -25.89 -6.27 7.12
CA ILE A 613 -26.97 -6.12 8.10
C ILE A 613 -26.72 -7.02 9.30
N GLU A 614 -26.42 -6.41 10.42
CA GLU A 614 -26.26 -7.07 11.72
C GLU A 614 -27.27 -6.51 12.73
N ALA A 615 -27.95 -7.40 13.45
CA ALA A 615 -28.87 -7.02 14.50
C ALA A 615 -28.61 -7.79 15.79
N THR A 616 -28.66 -7.08 16.91
CA THR A 616 -28.67 -7.69 18.23
C THR A 616 -29.85 -7.18 19.06
N VAL A 617 -30.40 -8.08 19.89
CA VAL A 617 -31.40 -7.68 20.91
C VAL A 617 -30.85 -8.08 22.27
N ASP A 618 -30.75 -7.13 23.20
CA ASP A 618 -30.11 -7.28 24.51
C ASP A 618 -28.67 -7.86 24.39
N GLY A 619 -27.94 -7.42 23.38
CA GLY A 619 -26.58 -7.89 23.09
C GLY A 619 -26.47 -9.26 22.41
N LYS A 620 -27.57 -9.97 22.18
CA LYS A 620 -27.58 -11.28 21.53
C LYS A 620 -27.91 -11.16 20.04
N PRO A 621 -27.16 -11.81 19.14
CA PRO A 621 -27.46 -11.79 17.71
C PRO A 621 -28.86 -12.31 17.41
N VAL A 622 -29.58 -11.64 16.52
CA VAL A 622 -30.90 -12.05 16.04
C VAL A 622 -30.96 -11.99 14.51
N ARG A 623 -31.80 -12.82 13.92
CA ARG A 623 -31.97 -12.81 12.46
C ARG A 623 -32.60 -11.49 12.02
N ALA A 624 -31.96 -10.85 11.04
CA ALA A 624 -32.48 -9.66 10.35
C ALA A 624 -32.43 -9.89 8.84
N GLN A 625 -33.42 -9.42 8.10
CA GLN A 625 -33.51 -9.62 6.66
C GLN A 625 -34.15 -8.40 6.01
N LEU A 626 -33.54 -7.92 4.92
CA LEU A 626 -34.10 -6.86 4.08
C LEU A 626 -35.21 -7.44 3.18
N VAL A 627 -36.40 -6.84 3.22
CA VAL A 627 -37.55 -7.16 2.38
C VAL A 627 -38.12 -5.86 1.84
N GLY A 628 -37.90 -5.58 0.57
CA GLY A 628 -38.20 -4.27 -0.02
C GLY A 628 -37.31 -3.17 0.58
N ASP A 629 -37.92 -2.16 1.19
CA ASP A 629 -37.27 -1.05 1.88
C ASP A 629 -37.26 -1.20 3.42
N GLU A 630 -37.55 -2.41 3.93
CA GLU A 630 -37.66 -2.66 5.38
C GLU A 630 -36.78 -3.84 5.80
N ILE A 631 -35.97 -3.64 6.84
CA ILE A 631 -35.32 -4.72 7.57
C ILE A 631 -36.32 -5.29 8.58
N ARG A 632 -36.57 -6.60 8.50
CA ARG A 632 -37.36 -7.36 9.45
C ARG A 632 -36.46 -8.04 10.47
N VAL A 633 -36.46 -7.57 11.69
CA VAL A 633 -35.69 -8.12 12.82
C VAL A 633 -36.55 -9.10 13.59
N SER A 634 -36.10 -10.33 13.77
CA SER A 634 -36.81 -11.39 14.45
C SER A 634 -37.00 -11.08 15.95
N THR A 635 -38.18 -11.34 16.46
CA THR A 635 -38.51 -11.30 17.90
C THR A 635 -38.70 -12.71 18.48
N THR A 636 -38.42 -13.75 17.71
CA THR A 636 -38.54 -15.14 18.14
C THR A 636 -37.62 -15.41 19.34
N GLY A 637 -38.18 -15.99 20.39
CA GLY A 637 -37.45 -16.28 21.63
C GLY A 637 -37.39 -15.12 22.64
N LEU A 638 -37.81 -13.92 22.27
CA LEU A 638 -37.84 -12.79 23.21
C LEU A 638 -39.02 -12.94 24.20
N GLU A 639 -38.76 -12.57 25.45
CA GLU A 639 -39.78 -12.52 26.49
C GLU A 639 -40.66 -11.25 26.33
N ARG A 640 -41.76 -11.21 27.07
CA ARG A 640 -42.55 -9.98 27.18
C ARG A 640 -41.74 -8.91 27.92
N GLY A 641 -41.66 -7.73 27.35
CA GLY A 641 -40.95 -6.65 28.02
C GLY A 641 -40.32 -5.66 27.06
N ARG A 642 -39.49 -4.82 27.63
CA ARG A 642 -38.70 -3.82 26.90
C ARG A 642 -37.32 -4.40 26.62
N HIS A 643 -36.87 -4.31 25.38
CA HIS A 643 -35.61 -4.83 24.89
C HIS A 643 -34.79 -3.75 24.15
N SER A 644 -33.49 -3.85 24.20
CA SER A 644 -32.58 -2.97 23.47
C SER A 644 -32.25 -3.60 22.12
N LEU A 645 -32.70 -3.00 21.02
CA LEU A 645 -32.35 -3.34 19.65
C LEU A 645 -31.14 -2.51 19.21
N ARG A 646 -30.07 -3.16 18.78
CA ARG A 646 -28.98 -2.54 18.03
C ARG A 646 -29.00 -3.10 16.62
N LEU A 647 -28.91 -2.21 15.61
CA LEU A 647 -28.84 -2.55 14.19
C LEU A 647 -27.67 -1.82 13.56
N SER A 648 -26.82 -2.54 12.86
CA SER A 648 -25.74 -2.01 12.04
C SER A 648 -25.95 -2.40 10.58
N LEU A 649 -25.69 -1.50 9.66
CA LEU A 649 -25.77 -1.72 8.21
C LEU A 649 -24.90 -0.72 7.47
N ALA A 650 -24.30 -1.16 6.37
CA ALA A 650 -23.49 -0.37 5.45
C ALA A 650 -24.14 -0.31 4.06
N ASP A 651 -23.68 0.59 3.22
CA ASP A 651 -24.00 0.61 1.80
C ASP A 651 -22.96 -0.15 0.97
N TYR A 652 -23.19 -0.26 -0.36
CA TYR A 652 -22.23 -0.94 -1.24
C TYR A 652 -20.94 -0.15 -1.44
N GLN A 653 -20.95 1.16 -1.28
CA GLN A 653 -19.73 1.97 -1.31
C GLN A 653 -18.78 1.52 -0.21
N GLU A 654 -19.26 1.38 1.01
CA GLU A 654 -18.47 0.93 2.15
C GLU A 654 -17.91 -0.48 1.95
N THR A 655 -18.81 -1.43 1.69
CA THR A 655 -18.43 -2.83 1.52
C THR A 655 -17.46 -3.05 0.37
N ARG A 656 -17.51 -2.21 -0.66
CA ARG A 656 -16.76 -2.38 -1.88
C ARG A 656 -15.44 -1.65 -1.94
N ASN A 657 -15.43 -0.44 -1.46
CA ASN A 657 -14.25 0.41 -1.41
C ASN A 657 -13.70 0.50 0.02
N ASN A 658 -13.91 -0.52 0.77
CA ASN A 658 -13.62 -0.69 2.16
C ASN A 658 -12.41 0.13 2.64
N GLU A 659 -12.66 1.16 3.40
CA GLU A 659 -11.63 2.03 3.98
C GLU A 659 -11.07 1.44 5.28
N ASN A 660 -11.04 0.12 5.37
CA ASN A 660 -10.11 -0.69 6.13
C ASN A 660 -10.24 -0.83 7.62
N VAL A 661 -11.16 -0.22 8.32
CA VAL A 661 -11.18 -0.50 9.74
C VAL A 661 -12.57 -0.87 10.17
N THR A 662 -12.77 -2.14 10.37
CA THR A 662 -13.93 -2.69 11.06
C THR A 662 -14.23 -1.82 12.27
N ARG A 663 -15.40 -1.19 12.30
CA ARG A 663 -15.95 -0.32 13.34
C ARG A 663 -15.82 1.19 13.12
N ILE A 664 -15.06 1.67 12.13
CA ILE A 664 -14.97 3.10 11.79
C ILE A 664 -15.18 3.27 10.29
N LEU A 665 -16.32 2.77 9.84
CA LEU A 665 -16.68 2.79 8.43
C LEU A 665 -17.59 4.00 8.18
N PRO A 666 -17.19 5.01 7.38
CA PRO A 666 -17.93 6.27 7.22
C PRO A 666 -19.33 6.07 6.66
N ASN A 667 -19.53 5.07 5.78
CA ASN A 667 -20.82 4.74 5.20
C ASN A 667 -21.55 3.61 5.94
N THR A 668 -21.22 3.38 7.21
CA THR A 668 -21.91 2.44 8.10
C THR A 668 -22.81 3.17 9.07
N ARG A 669 -24.05 2.72 9.19
CA ARG A 669 -25.02 3.21 10.16
C ARG A 669 -25.22 2.22 11.28
N THR A 670 -24.87 2.61 12.50
CA THR A 670 -25.29 1.90 13.72
C THR A 670 -26.39 2.70 14.42
N MET A 671 -27.48 2.03 14.75
CA MET A 671 -28.58 2.61 15.53
C MET A 671 -28.91 1.74 16.74
N THR A 672 -29.28 2.37 17.83
CA THR A 672 -29.86 1.71 19.02
C THR A 672 -31.26 2.23 19.26
N SER A 673 -32.20 1.34 19.56
CA SER A 673 -33.59 1.69 19.86
C SER A 673 -34.15 0.74 20.90
N TRP A 674 -35.05 1.27 21.73
CA TRP A 674 -35.88 0.42 22.58
C TRP A 674 -37.08 -0.10 21.80
N ILE A 675 -37.38 -1.39 21.97
CA ILE A 675 -38.56 -2.06 21.45
C ILE A 675 -39.31 -2.72 22.60
N THR A 676 -40.62 -2.89 22.45
CA THR A 676 -41.49 -3.54 23.43
C THR A 676 -42.18 -4.75 22.81
N VAL A 677 -42.00 -5.92 23.39
CA VAL A 677 -42.65 -7.17 22.98
C VAL A 677 -43.88 -7.41 23.88
N LEU A 678 -45.05 -7.46 23.28
CA LEU A 678 -46.31 -7.75 23.94
C LEU A 678 -46.60 -9.26 23.97
N ARG A 679 -47.62 -9.65 24.70
CA ARG A 679 -48.17 -11.03 24.61
C ARG A 679 -48.61 -11.32 23.16
N PRO A 680 -48.62 -12.60 22.74
CA PRO A 680 -49.15 -13.02 21.45
C PRO A 680 -50.56 -12.50 21.16
#